data_4cead1334b4c9d97a0335107e045cbb5
#
_entry.id   4cead1334b4c9d97a0335107e045cbb5
#
_cell.length_a   1.000
_cell.length_b   1.000
_cell.length_c   1.000
_cell.angle_alpha   90.00
_cell.angle_beta   90.00
_cell.angle_gamma   90.00
#
_symmetry.space_group_name_H-M   'P 1'
#
loop_
_entity.id
_entity.type
_entity.pdbx_description
1 polymer ?
#
loop_
_entity_poly.entity_id
_entity_poly.type
_entity_poly.pdbx_seq_one_letter_code
_entity_poly.pdbx_strand_id
1 'polypeptide(L)'
;MRAPSPVLVGRDDLLALADRRLAATAGGRGELLFLAGEAGIGKTRLLTEIAGRAVASGFTVVGAAAFPADADVAAGLITDALSSFGTPTAELLRQSHDGDSHRQRRLLVTGLADALAEAGAGPQPVLITLEDLHWADDVTLQTLARLAHRLPGLPLLIIGTYRSDELYPRVPMREWRTRLLNQRHAEEARLSRLSPADTAALATAISDRVLPATVTGAIFARSDGIPLHVEEFLATVDAEAALPDTLAEAVLARAASLSAAARSLAGTASVIGRSFDVDLLTAITGERPDPIDDGLRELAERFFIQPHADGFTYDFRHALIRDALHADLPPLRRRELHARAAEAALAAGLSDAFVSDQYERAHRPAEAHRHALTAAAAAVRISAHREAVELYRRALRTAPAGLPVDESAALLTALGGELAAVDENSEAAETLLTAYRMRLEAGDALSAAAVAPQLVAVCHLLGAGLEQRTGLLREGLDLIASRTDEPAQEIRAGLHAALSAAYMLDRRLEEATEVGVLAEAFKVEDCDHPLRCHLGGTLGSILVFAGRMHEGWQMLANAIGRARRGGLEAEAARGYRMIGSSASVLVEYDLARLWLSEGIEYADSVERFNDRHYMAAHLAHVDWAEGAWPAAEAGAARALADGQGITTRITALHVLGYVALGRGSFDTADDCMREAAALGEAMGELQRISPAWWGLASIALLRDEPAEAIGWCERGYEASAKVRDAAYVFPYVVTGVRAYLAKQDLTGARDWLRRTGELLRDREIPGTLGALDHGAGLVHLHEGQTGKARVELERAAEFWRGRRRFWEGTQAVADQARCAYRSRRPGDAARLSAQAAAEAAAAGAVVLIPAGAALPLPVAAPGRPRSFATAGGAPRASLSGPGPSGANLPELTAREREVAGLIGEGATNREIAAALSISPKTVSAHVEHILTKLSASRRAQIATWAATHR
;
A
#
# COMPACT_ATOMS: atom_id res chain seq x y z
N MET A 1 3.48 -48.38 -11.61
CA MET A 1 3.55 -46.89 -11.57
C MET A 1 4.44 -46.45 -10.43
N ARG A 2 5.29 -45.50 -10.64
CA ARG A 2 6.34 -45.17 -9.64
C ARG A 2 5.89 -44.01 -8.79
N ALA A 3 6.20 -44.08 -7.48
CA ALA A 3 5.98 -43.08 -6.46
C ALA A 3 6.64 -41.75 -6.85
N PRO A 4 6.22 -40.63 -6.24
CA PRO A 4 7.01 -39.40 -6.27
C PRO A 4 8.44 -39.68 -5.83
N SER A 5 9.37 -38.82 -6.24
CA SER A 5 10.76 -39.01 -5.82
C SER A 5 10.85 -39.34 -4.33
N PRO A 6 11.50 -40.44 -3.96
CA PRO A 6 11.70 -40.77 -2.54
C PRO A 6 12.65 -39.76 -1.86
N VAL A 7 13.34 -38.94 -2.65
CA VAL A 7 14.38 -38.01 -2.18
C VAL A 7 14.09 -36.58 -2.64
N LEU A 8 14.33 -35.61 -1.79
CA LEU A 8 14.33 -34.18 -2.14
C LEU A 8 15.74 -33.84 -2.72
N VAL A 9 15.79 -33.33 -3.94
CA VAL A 9 17.03 -33.04 -4.66
C VAL A 9 17.29 -31.55 -4.74
N GLY A 10 18.53 -31.12 -4.48
CA GLY A 10 18.97 -29.73 -4.69
C GLY A 10 18.35 -28.71 -3.74
N ARG A 11 18.03 -29.12 -2.49
CA ARG A 11 17.40 -28.26 -1.47
C ARG A 11 18.08 -28.35 -0.08
N ASP A 12 19.33 -28.80 -0.04
CA ASP A 12 20.05 -29.06 1.22
C ASP A 12 20.25 -27.77 2.06
N ASP A 13 20.48 -26.65 1.38
CA ASP A 13 20.62 -25.33 2.01
C ASP A 13 19.30 -24.87 2.71
N LEU A 14 18.17 -25.12 2.06
CA LEU A 14 16.83 -24.79 2.58
C LEU A 14 16.46 -25.72 3.73
N LEU A 15 16.80 -26.99 3.66
CA LEU A 15 16.61 -27.94 4.76
C LEU A 15 17.48 -27.56 5.97
N ALA A 16 18.74 -27.18 5.75
CA ALA A 16 19.60 -26.69 6.81
C ALA A 16 19.09 -25.40 7.45
N LEU A 17 18.45 -24.50 6.66
CA LEU A 17 17.77 -23.33 7.21
C LEU A 17 16.60 -23.78 8.11
N ALA A 18 15.75 -24.66 7.62
CA ALA A 18 14.59 -25.17 8.36
C ALA A 18 15.02 -25.84 9.67
N ASP A 19 16.06 -26.67 9.66
CA ASP A 19 16.60 -27.33 10.87
C ASP A 19 17.05 -26.31 11.92
N ARG A 20 17.72 -25.21 11.49
CA ARG A 20 18.08 -24.11 12.40
C ARG A 20 16.85 -23.41 13.00
N ARG A 21 15.78 -23.20 12.21
CA ARG A 21 14.55 -22.56 12.69
C ARG A 21 13.77 -23.50 13.64
N LEU A 22 13.69 -24.78 13.35
CA LEU A 22 13.11 -25.77 14.26
C LEU A 22 13.88 -25.80 15.60
N ALA A 23 15.22 -25.83 15.58
CA ALA A 23 16.02 -25.79 16.80
C ALA A 23 15.81 -24.49 17.60
N ALA A 24 15.71 -23.34 16.95
CA ALA A 24 15.42 -22.06 17.61
C ALA A 24 14.04 -22.04 18.26
N THR A 25 13.03 -22.58 17.57
CA THR A 25 11.67 -22.68 18.06
C THR A 25 11.54 -23.64 19.23
N ALA A 26 12.20 -24.79 19.19
CA ALA A 26 12.28 -25.72 20.33
C ALA A 26 12.93 -25.05 21.56
N GLY A 27 13.82 -24.06 21.36
CA GLY A 27 14.38 -23.20 22.40
C GLY A 27 13.49 -22.02 22.82
N GLY A 28 12.21 -21.97 22.40
CA GLY A 28 11.24 -20.93 22.76
C GLY A 28 11.34 -19.66 21.93
N ARG A 29 11.98 -19.67 20.75
CA ARG A 29 12.09 -18.53 19.82
C ARG A 29 11.39 -18.87 18.50
N GLY A 30 10.10 -18.55 18.44
CA GLY A 30 9.30 -18.73 17.23
C GLY A 30 9.58 -17.66 16.17
N GLU A 31 9.24 -18.00 14.94
CA GLU A 31 9.50 -17.16 13.77
C GLU A 31 8.44 -17.42 12.69
N LEU A 32 8.38 -16.48 11.72
CA LEU A 32 7.60 -16.61 10.48
C LEU A 32 8.57 -16.73 9.30
N LEU A 33 8.50 -17.85 8.57
CA LEU A 33 9.33 -18.12 7.40
C LEU A 33 8.48 -18.21 6.14
N PHE A 34 8.85 -17.49 5.09
CA PHE A 34 8.22 -17.62 3.78
C PHE A 34 9.04 -18.48 2.82
N LEU A 35 8.38 -19.41 2.14
CA LEU A 35 8.93 -20.19 1.04
C LEU A 35 8.33 -19.68 -0.28
N ALA A 36 9.12 -18.94 -1.05
CA ALA A 36 8.71 -18.29 -2.28
C ALA A 36 9.20 -19.05 -3.52
N GLY A 37 8.42 -19.13 -4.58
CA GLY A 37 8.86 -19.70 -5.85
C GLY A 37 7.73 -19.97 -6.84
N GLU A 38 8.08 -20.32 -8.08
CA GLU A 38 7.14 -20.59 -9.16
C GLU A 38 6.20 -21.76 -8.87
N ALA A 39 5.10 -21.86 -9.63
CA ALA A 39 4.22 -23.00 -9.58
C ALA A 39 4.98 -24.30 -9.92
N GLY A 40 4.74 -25.39 -9.16
CA GLY A 40 5.41 -26.68 -9.41
C GLY A 40 6.88 -26.77 -9.00
N ILE A 41 7.50 -25.72 -8.41
CA ILE A 41 8.91 -25.66 -8.03
C ILE A 41 9.28 -26.57 -6.83
N GLY A 42 8.28 -27.14 -6.16
CA GLY A 42 8.47 -28.05 -5.03
C GLY A 42 8.32 -27.44 -3.66
N LYS A 43 7.60 -26.30 -3.49
CA LYS A 43 7.33 -25.67 -2.18
C LYS A 43 6.63 -26.61 -1.23
N THR A 44 5.51 -27.20 -1.62
CA THR A 44 4.76 -28.18 -0.83
C THR A 44 5.61 -29.39 -0.46
N ARG A 45 6.43 -29.90 -1.39
CA ARG A 45 7.32 -31.03 -1.12
C ARG A 45 8.38 -30.72 -0.07
N LEU A 46 9.01 -29.53 -0.16
CA LEU A 46 9.93 -29.04 0.84
C LEU A 46 9.23 -28.86 2.20
N LEU A 47 8.02 -28.31 2.20
CA LEU A 47 7.21 -28.12 3.41
C LEU A 47 6.87 -29.45 4.10
N THR A 48 6.49 -30.48 3.31
CA THR A 48 6.22 -31.84 3.81
C THR A 48 7.48 -32.45 4.44
N GLU A 49 8.65 -32.27 3.84
CA GLU A 49 9.92 -32.77 4.38
C GLU A 49 10.27 -32.07 5.70
N ILE A 50 10.07 -30.73 5.77
CA ILE A 50 10.27 -29.94 6.98
C ILE A 50 9.28 -30.39 8.07
N ALA A 51 8.02 -30.63 7.72
CA ALA A 51 7.00 -31.14 8.63
C ALA A 51 7.38 -32.52 9.21
N GLY A 52 7.89 -33.43 8.37
CA GLY A 52 8.40 -34.73 8.83
C GLY A 52 9.57 -34.60 9.82
N ARG A 53 10.51 -33.69 9.56
CA ARG A 53 11.62 -33.37 10.47
C ARG A 53 11.15 -32.76 11.79
N ALA A 54 10.13 -31.90 11.72
CA ALA A 54 9.51 -31.31 12.90
C ALA A 54 8.86 -32.39 13.79
N VAL A 55 8.07 -33.31 13.21
CA VAL A 55 7.48 -34.46 13.94
C VAL A 55 8.58 -35.30 14.57
N ALA A 56 9.64 -35.64 13.83
CA ALA A 56 10.77 -36.40 14.37
C ALA A 56 11.50 -35.67 15.51
N SER A 57 11.41 -34.33 15.55
CA SER A 57 11.96 -33.47 16.60
C SER A 57 10.97 -33.17 17.73
N GLY A 58 9.80 -33.81 17.75
CA GLY A 58 8.81 -33.69 18.82
C GLY A 58 7.85 -32.52 18.71
N PHE A 59 7.74 -31.91 17.52
CA PHE A 59 6.77 -30.84 17.25
C PHE A 59 5.37 -31.43 17.02
N THR A 60 4.37 -30.64 17.43
CA THR A 60 3.00 -30.79 16.90
C THR A 60 2.96 -30.03 15.55
N VAL A 61 2.50 -30.71 14.50
CA VAL A 61 2.42 -30.12 13.16
C VAL A 61 0.97 -29.96 12.75
N VAL A 62 0.62 -28.78 12.29
CA VAL A 62 -0.71 -28.43 11.76
C VAL A 62 -0.54 -27.77 10.39
N GLY A 63 -1.38 -28.13 9.42
CA GLY A 63 -1.35 -27.57 8.07
C GLY A 63 -2.71 -27.00 7.64
N ALA A 64 -2.69 -25.91 6.92
CA ALA A 64 -3.82 -25.37 6.19
C ALA A 64 -3.35 -24.80 4.84
N ALA A 65 -4.26 -24.71 3.85
CA ALA A 65 -3.95 -24.21 2.52
C ALA A 65 -5.02 -23.20 2.08
N ALA A 66 -4.60 -22.08 1.51
CA ALA A 66 -5.50 -21.09 0.92
C ALA A 66 -5.80 -21.42 -0.55
N PHE A 67 -7.01 -21.14 -0.99
CA PHE A 67 -7.48 -21.39 -2.36
C PHE A 67 -8.04 -20.12 -3.00
N PRO A 68 -8.14 -20.04 -4.34
CA PRO A 68 -8.74 -18.89 -5.02
C PRO A 68 -10.14 -18.54 -4.53
N ALA A 69 -10.94 -19.55 -4.12
CA ALA A 69 -12.28 -19.35 -3.58
C ALA A 69 -12.28 -18.87 -2.11
N ASP A 70 -11.18 -19.03 -1.39
CA ASP A 70 -11.04 -18.63 0.03
C ASP A 70 -10.68 -17.16 0.15
N ALA A 71 -10.18 -16.52 -0.93
CA ALA A 71 -9.97 -15.08 -0.96
C ALA A 71 -11.26 -14.29 -0.63
N ASP A 72 -12.41 -14.91 -0.86
CA ASP A 72 -13.73 -14.35 -0.58
C ASP A 72 -14.29 -14.79 0.81
N VAL A 73 -13.53 -15.55 1.60
CA VAL A 73 -13.95 -16.08 2.91
C VAL A 73 -13.06 -15.54 4.02
N ALA A 74 -13.58 -14.57 4.76
CA ALA A 74 -12.82 -13.91 5.82
C ALA A 74 -12.33 -14.93 6.89
N ALA A 75 -11.03 -14.92 7.16
CA ALA A 75 -10.33 -15.79 8.12
C ALA A 75 -10.36 -17.28 7.80
N GLY A 76 -10.72 -17.70 6.58
CA GLY A 76 -10.86 -19.10 6.21
C GLY A 76 -9.64 -19.93 6.58
N LEU A 77 -8.47 -19.54 6.09
CA LEU A 77 -7.20 -20.24 6.32
C LEU A 77 -6.83 -20.38 7.82
N ILE A 78 -7.06 -19.35 8.62
CA ILE A 78 -6.76 -19.39 10.07
C ILE A 78 -7.76 -20.25 10.80
N THR A 79 -9.02 -20.23 10.40
CA THR A 79 -10.08 -21.05 10.97
C THR A 79 -9.80 -22.54 10.75
N ASP A 80 -9.32 -22.91 9.57
CA ASP A 80 -8.92 -24.29 9.24
C ASP A 80 -7.74 -24.75 10.09
N ALA A 81 -6.72 -23.89 10.23
CA ALA A 81 -5.57 -24.17 11.09
C ALA A 81 -6.00 -24.37 12.56
N LEU A 82 -6.87 -23.52 13.10
CA LEU A 82 -7.37 -23.60 14.48
C LEU A 82 -8.28 -24.81 14.70
N SER A 83 -9.10 -25.19 13.72
CA SER A 83 -9.95 -26.38 13.76
C SER A 83 -9.12 -27.66 13.95
N SER A 84 -7.93 -27.72 13.34
CA SER A 84 -6.98 -28.84 13.50
C SER A 84 -6.42 -28.95 14.92
N PHE A 85 -6.48 -27.88 15.74
CA PHE A 85 -6.17 -27.93 17.18
C PHE A 85 -7.39 -28.30 18.05
N GLY A 86 -8.56 -28.50 17.44
CA GLY A 86 -9.82 -28.72 18.17
C GLY A 86 -10.37 -27.45 18.85
N THR A 87 -9.90 -26.28 18.44
CA THR A 87 -10.34 -24.97 18.99
C THR A 87 -11.67 -24.57 18.34
N PRO A 88 -12.76 -24.36 19.10
CA PRO A 88 -14.04 -23.98 18.53
C PRO A 88 -14.02 -22.52 18.05
N THR A 89 -13.80 -22.30 16.75
CA THR A 89 -13.74 -20.96 16.11
C THR A 89 -15.12 -20.36 15.86
N ALA A 90 -16.17 -21.19 15.82
CA ALA A 90 -17.56 -20.77 15.61
C ALA A 90 -18.05 -19.71 16.61
N GLU A 91 -17.52 -19.69 17.83
CA GLU A 91 -17.87 -18.68 18.84
C GLU A 91 -17.19 -17.35 18.54
N LEU A 92 -15.93 -17.37 18.11
CA LEU A 92 -15.19 -16.16 17.70
C LEU A 92 -15.85 -15.50 16.49
N LEU A 93 -16.33 -16.31 15.53
CA LEU A 93 -17.05 -15.83 14.35
C LEU A 93 -18.47 -15.33 14.69
N ARG A 94 -19.16 -15.92 15.70
CA ARG A 94 -20.50 -15.50 16.13
C ARG A 94 -20.50 -14.25 17.00
N GLN A 95 -19.48 -14.03 17.82
CA GLN A 95 -19.34 -12.82 18.66
C GLN A 95 -19.17 -11.54 17.85
N SER A 96 -18.99 -11.65 16.53
CA SER A 96 -18.93 -10.52 15.58
C SER A 96 -20.31 -9.95 15.19
N HIS A 97 -21.42 -10.29 15.86
CA HIS A 97 -22.77 -9.97 15.38
C HIS A 97 -23.40 -8.69 15.94
N ASP A 98 -22.85 -8.06 17.00
CA ASP A 98 -23.44 -6.88 17.64
C ASP A 98 -22.39 -5.76 17.83
N GLY A 99 -22.48 -4.67 17.05
CA GLY A 99 -21.72 -3.43 17.26
C GLY A 99 -20.88 -2.95 16.07
N ASP A 100 -19.95 -2.06 16.36
CA ASP A 100 -18.98 -1.45 15.46
C ASP A 100 -18.16 -2.49 14.67
N SER A 101 -18.25 -2.48 13.34
CA SER A 101 -17.57 -3.43 12.44
C SER A 101 -16.04 -3.43 12.61
N HIS A 102 -15.43 -2.26 12.85
CA HIS A 102 -14.01 -2.14 13.18
C HIS A 102 -13.68 -2.86 14.51
N ARG A 103 -14.51 -2.67 15.53
CA ARG A 103 -14.32 -3.36 16.80
C ARG A 103 -14.48 -4.86 16.62
N GLN A 104 -15.44 -5.30 15.81
CA GLN A 104 -15.69 -6.70 15.49
C GLN A 104 -14.49 -7.30 14.76
N ARG A 105 -14.00 -6.65 13.67
CA ARG A 105 -12.81 -7.09 12.93
C ARG A 105 -11.59 -7.14 13.84
N ARG A 106 -11.35 -6.08 14.63
CA ARG A 106 -10.23 -6.05 15.58
C ARG A 106 -10.33 -7.12 16.66
N LEU A 107 -11.52 -7.40 17.17
CA LEU A 107 -11.75 -8.49 18.12
C LEU A 107 -11.54 -9.86 17.47
N LEU A 108 -12.02 -10.04 16.24
CA LEU A 108 -11.82 -11.25 15.45
C LEU A 108 -10.32 -11.48 15.20
N VAL A 109 -9.61 -10.52 14.60
CA VAL A 109 -8.16 -10.60 14.36
C VAL A 109 -7.38 -10.84 15.66
N THR A 110 -7.77 -10.16 16.75
CA THR A 110 -7.12 -10.35 18.06
C THR A 110 -7.42 -11.72 18.63
N GLY A 111 -8.68 -12.12 18.63
CA GLY A 111 -9.10 -13.44 19.13
C GLY A 111 -8.48 -14.60 18.38
N LEU A 112 -8.39 -14.49 17.05
CA LEU A 112 -7.71 -15.49 16.21
C LEU A 112 -6.20 -15.54 16.47
N ALA A 113 -5.54 -14.37 16.62
CA ALA A 113 -4.12 -14.32 16.96
C ALA A 113 -3.84 -14.83 18.38
N ASP A 114 -4.73 -14.57 19.33
CA ASP A 114 -4.64 -15.09 20.70
C ASP A 114 -4.84 -16.62 20.71
N ALA A 115 -5.82 -17.14 19.99
CA ALA A 115 -6.08 -18.56 19.87
C ALA A 115 -4.88 -19.31 19.24
N LEU A 116 -4.26 -18.76 18.19
CA LEU A 116 -3.04 -19.33 17.61
C LEU A 116 -1.85 -19.26 18.58
N ALA A 117 -1.71 -18.18 19.32
CA ALA A 117 -0.66 -18.05 20.32
C ALA A 117 -0.85 -19.02 21.49
N GLU A 118 -2.08 -19.21 21.95
CA GLU A 118 -2.42 -20.19 23.00
C GLU A 118 -2.18 -21.62 22.52
N ALA A 119 -2.58 -21.95 21.29
CA ALA A 119 -2.29 -23.24 20.68
C ALA A 119 -0.78 -23.50 20.59
N GLY A 120 0.02 -22.45 20.33
CA GLY A 120 1.48 -22.52 20.28
C GLY A 120 2.18 -22.43 21.64
N ALA A 121 1.49 -22.09 22.73
CA ALA A 121 2.10 -21.90 24.06
C ALA A 121 2.21 -23.19 24.91
N GLY A 122 1.85 -24.32 24.33
CA GLY A 122 1.91 -25.64 25.00
C GLY A 122 3.36 -26.08 25.32
N PRO A 123 3.50 -27.21 26.07
CA PRO A 123 4.83 -27.72 26.41
C PRO A 123 5.60 -28.32 25.22
N GLN A 124 4.90 -28.67 24.15
CA GLN A 124 5.49 -29.12 22.89
C GLN A 124 5.56 -27.96 21.89
N PRO A 125 6.68 -27.80 21.19
CA PRO A 125 6.78 -26.80 20.15
C PRO A 125 5.83 -27.12 18.98
N VAL A 126 5.33 -26.09 18.32
CA VAL A 126 4.34 -26.21 17.26
C VAL A 126 4.91 -25.70 15.93
N LEU A 127 4.64 -26.43 14.87
CA LEU A 127 4.83 -25.98 13.49
C LEU A 127 3.45 -25.81 12.83
N ILE A 128 3.17 -24.60 12.35
CA ILE A 128 2.00 -24.34 11.50
C ILE A 128 2.51 -24.15 10.06
N THR A 129 1.96 -24.89 9.12
CA THR A 129 2.24 -24.75 7.70
C THR A 129 1.04 -24.17 6.99
N LEU A 130 1.27 -23.05 6.25
CA LEU A 130 0.23 -22.33 5.52
C LEU A 130 0.60 -22.31 4.03
N GLU A 131 -0.16 -23.05 3.22
CA GLU A 131 0.13 -23.11 1.80
C GLU A 131 -0.62 -22.04 1.01
N ASP A 132 0.03 -21.56 -0.07
CA ASP A 132 -0.53 -20.67 -1.09
C ASP A 132 -1.11 -19.35 -0.52
N LEU A 133 -0.39 -18.71 0.42
CA LEU A 133 -0.76 -17.44 1.08
C LEU A 133 -1.12 -16.29 0.11
N HIS A 134 -0.78 -16.39 -1.18
CA HIS A 134 -1.18 -15.41 -2.19
C HIS A 134 -2.70 -15.41 -2.46
N TRP A 135 -3.43 -16.44 -1.98
CA TRP A 135 -4.90 -16.52 -1.99
C TRP A 135 -5.53 -16.20 -0.63
N ALA A 136 -4.73 -15.87 0.39
CA ALA A 136 -5.25 -15.58 1.72
C ALA A 136 -5.98 -14.23 1.75
N ASP A 137 -7.09 -14.22 2.47
CA ASP A 137 -7.90 -13.03 2.74
C ASP A 137 -7.18 -12.04 3.69
N ASP A 138 -7.63 -10.79 3.72
CA ASP A 138 -6.98 -9.74 4.51
C ASP A 138 -7.09 -9.96 6.03
N VAL A 139 -8.14 -10.62 6.54
CA VAL A 139 -8.27 -10.95 7.98
C VAL A 139 -7.20 -11.96 8.38
N THR A 140 -6.97 -12.97 7.54
CA THR A 140 -5.87 -13.93 7.68
C THR A 140 -4.52 -13.22 7.74
N LEU A 141 -4.22 -12.35 6.78
CA LEU A 141 -2.95 -11.62 6.70
C LEU A 141 -2.74 -10.70 7.92
N GLN A 142 -3.79 -10.02 8.37
CA GLN A 142 -3.73 -9.17 9.58
C GLN A 142 -3.53 -10.00 10.86
N THR A 143 -4.17 -11.15 10.95
CA THR A 143 -4.00 -12.07 12.08
C THR A 143 -2.54 -12.55 12.17
N LEU A 144 -1.95 -12.96 11.04
CA LEU A 144 -0.55 -13.36 10.98
C LEU A 144 0.41 -12.20 11.28
N ALA A 145 0.13 -10.99 10.80
CA ALA A 145 0.95 -9.81 11.11
C ALA A 145 0.93 -9.51 12.62
N ARG A 146 -0.24 -9.58 13.26
CA ARG A 146 -0.37 -9.36 14.70
C ARG A 146 0.36 -10.45 15.51
N LEU A 147 0.27 -11.71 15.09
CA LEU A 147 0.96 -12.83 15.71
C LEU A 147 2.48 -12.73 15.53
N ALA A 148 2.97 -12.28 14.38
CA ALA A 148 4.39 -12.17 14.06
C ALA A 148 5.21 -11.36 15.09
N HIS A 149 4.61 -10.34 15.69
CA HIS A 149 5.24 -9.56 16.77
C HIS A 149 5.41 -10.36 18.09
N ARG A 150 4.65 -11.42 18.28
CA ARG A 150 4.62 -12.23 19.50
C ARG A 150 5.46 -13.50 19.37
N LEU A 151 5.71 -13.97 18.14
CA LEU A 151 6.43 -15.20 17.86
C LEU A 151 7.78 -15.32 18.58
N PRO A 152 8.62 -14.26 18.71
CA PRO A 152 9.91 -14.39 19.38
C PRO A 152 9.85 -14.86 20.85
N GLY A 153 8.67 -14.88 21.46
CA GLY A 153 8.45 -15.39 22.82
C GLY A 153 7.64 -16.68 22.92
N LEU A 154 7.37 -17.34 21.78
CA LEU A 154 6.53 -18.55 21.71
C LEU A 154 7.30 -19.70 21.06
N PRO A 155 7.10 -20.97 21.48
CA PRO A 155 7.63 -22.14 20.79
C PRO A 155 6.80 -22.49 19.54
N LEU A 156 6.60 -21.50 18.65
CA LEU A 156 5.72 -21.57 17.49
C LEU A 156 6.46 -21.13 16.22
N LEU A 157 6.66 -22.04 15.28
CA LEU A 157 7.16 -21.75 13.94
C LEU A 157 5.99 -21.74 12.95
N ILE A 158 5.89 -20.69 12.15
CA ILE A 158 4.93 -20.63 11.05
C ILE A 158 5.72 -20.60 9.74
N ILE A 159 5.40 -21.51 8.82
CA ILE A 159 5.98 -21.53 7.48
C ILE A 159 4.87 -21.33 6.46
N GLY A 160 4.95 -20.19 5.76
CA GLY A 160 4.00 -19.84 4.70
C GLY A 160 4.59 -20.02 3.31
N THR A 161 3.86 -20.63 2.38
CA THR A 161 4.27 -20.71 0.96
C THR A 161 3.49 -19.73 0.12
N TYR A 162 4.11 -19.21 -0.95
CA TYR A 162 3.42 -18.39 -1.93
C TYR A 162 4.09 -18.45 -3.32
N ARG A 163 3.36 -18.06 -4.36
CA ARG A 163 3.87 -17.99 -5.73
C ARG A 163 4.48 -16.62 -6.01
N SER A 164 5.75 -16.60 -6.41
CA SER A 164 6.47 -15.36 -6.70
C SER A 164 6.04 -14.70 -8.01
N ASP A 165 5.49 -15.47 -8.94
CA ASP A 165 5.01 -15.07 -10.26
C ASP A 165 3.59 -14.51 -10.26
N GLU A 166 2.79 -14.78 -9.21
CA GLU A 166 1.41 -14.31 -9.06
C GLU A 166 1.27 -13.10 -8.13
N LEU A 167 2.35 -12.57 -7.57
CA LEU A 167 2.34 -11.40 -6.67
C LEU A 167 2.16 -10.04 -7.36
N TYR A 168 1.88 -9.98 -8.67
CA TYR A 168 1.85 -8.73 -9.42
C TYR A 168 0.47 -8.41 -9.99
N PRO A 169 0.00 -7.12 -10.00
CA PRO A 169 0.42 -5.93 -9.28
C PRO A 169 -0.47 -5.53 -8.07
N ARG A 170 -1.57 -6.26 -7.73
CA ARG A 170 -2.64 -5.82 -6.81
C ARG A 170 -2.98 -6.81 -5.69
N VAL A 171 -2.10 -7.73 -5.32
CA VAL A 171 -2.38 -8.73 -4.28
C VAL A 171 -2.05 -8.16 -2.90
N PRO A 172 -2.99 -8.18 -1.93
CA PRO A 172 -2.81 -7.69 -0.54
C PRO A 172 -1.54 -8.20 0.13
N MET A 173 -1.21 -9.46 -0.14
CA MET A 173 -0.03 -10.12 0.39
C MET A 173 1.30 -9.41 0.06
N ARG A 174 1.42 -8.70 -1.07
CA ARG A 174 2.68 -8.06 -1.48
C ARG A 174 3.12 -6.98 -0.49
N GLU A 175 2.19 -6.10 -0.10
CA GLU A 175 2.47 -5.01 0.85
C GLU A 175 2.69 -5.56 2.25
N TRP A 176 1.83 -6.46 2.68
CA TRP A 176 1.90 -7.16 3.96
C TRP A 176 3.23 -7.89 4.13
N ARG A 177 3.64 -8.70 3.14
CA ARG A 177 4.92 -9.40 3.09
C ARG A 177 6.10 -8.41 3.18
N THR A 178 6.09 -7.35 2.34
CA THR A 178 7.16 -6.36 2.31
C THR A 178 7.31 -5.65 3.66
N ARG A 179 6.20 -5.34 4.33
CA ARG A 179 6.19 -4.76 5.67
C ARG A 179 6.85 -5.70 6.69
N LEU A 180 6.45 -6.97 6.75
CA LEU A 180 7.00 -7.95 7.69
C LEU A 180 8.51 -8.20 7.48
N LEU A 181 8.95 -8.30 6.23
CA LEU A 181 10.37 -8.46 5.90
C LEU A 181 11.20 -7.23 6.29
N ASN A 182 10.70 -6.02 6.01
CA ASN A 182 11.38 -4.78 6.37
C ASN A 182 11.45 -4.57 7.88
N GLN A 183 10.43 -5.00 8.63
CA GLN A 183 10.38 -4.96 10.09
C GLN A 183 11.15 -6.12 10.75
N ARG A 184 11.68 -7.06 9.97
CA ARG A 184 12.37 -8.28 10.45
C ARG A 184 11.48 -9.18 11.32
N HIS A 185 10.18 -9.18 11.06
CA HIS A 185 9.22 -10.09 11.69
C HIS A 185 8.98 -11.37 10.89
N ALA A 186 9.54 -11.44 9.69
CA ALA A 186 9.55 -12.64 8.85
C ALA A 186 10.88 -12.75 8.10
N GLU A 187 11.21 -13.99 7.70
CA GLU A 187 12.32 -14.32 6.80
C GLU A 187 11.76 -14.92 5.50
N GLU A 188 12.47 -14.77 4.40
CA GLU A 188 12.08 -15.32 3.09
C GLU A 188 13.20 -16.18 2.52
N ALA A 189 12.83 -17.40 2.13
CA ALA A 189 13.66 -18.32 1.37
C ALA A 189 13.05 -18.57 -0.02
N ARG A 190 13.85 -18.42 -1.07
CA ARG A 190 13.39 -18.60 -2.46
C ARG A 190 13.86 -19.92 -3.05
N LEU A 191 12.92 -20.65 -3.64
CA LEU A 191 13.21 -21.88 -4.37
C LEU A 191 13.55 -21.55 -5.82
N SER A 192 14.75 -21.95 -6.26
CA SER A 192 15.18 -21.86 -7.65
C SER A 192 14.79 -23.13 -8.42
N ARG A 193 14.78 -23.05 -9.76
CA ARG A 193 14.63 -24.21 -10.64
C ARG A 193 15.81 -25.16 -10.45
N LEU A 194 15.57 -26.47 -10.65
CA LEU A 194 16.62 -27.47 -10.59
C LEU A 194 17.63 -27.26 -11.71
N SER A 195 18.90 -27.51 -11.42
CA SER A 195 19.94 -27.57 -12.45
C SER A 195 19.75 -28.80 -13.37
N PRO A 196 20.40 -28.86 -14.54
CA PRO A 196 20.41 -30.08 -15.36
C PRO A 196 20.89 -31.33 -14.61
N ALA A 197 21.86 -31.16 -13.69
CA ALA A 197 22.39 -32.23 -12.86
C ALA A 197 21.35 -32.69 -11.82
N ASP A 198 20.70 -31.74 -11.12
CA ASP A 198 19.64 -32.04 -10.15
C ASP A 198 18.42 -32.66 -10.84
N THR A 199 18.06 -32.20 -12.05
CA THR A 199 17.00 -32.81 -12.86
C THR A 199 17.31 -34.26 -13.21
N ALA A 200 18.54 -34.55 -13.62
CA ALA A 200 18.96 -35.92 -13.88
C ALA A 200 18.99 -36.80 -12.62
N ALA A 201 19.41 -36.24 -11.48
CA ALA A 201 19.37 -36.91 -10.18
C ALA A 201 17.90 -37.20 -9.75
N LEU A 202 17.00 -36.21 -9.88
CA LEU A 202 15.58 -36.42 -9.63
C LEU A 202 14.98 -37.50 -10.53
N ALA A 203 15.25 -37.42 -11.82
CA ALA A 203 14.78 -38.41 -12.80
C ALA A 203 15.28 -39.82 -12.49
N THR A 204 16.52 -39.97 -12.05
CA THR A 204 17.12 -41.25 -11.63
C THR A 204 16.45 -41.77 -10.35
N ALA A 205 16.25 -40.91 -9.37
CA ALA A 205 15.59 -41.28 -8.11
C ALA A 205 14.14 -41.77 -8.32
N ILE A 206 13.40 -41.14 -9.22
CA ILE A 206 12.01 -41.54 -9.56
C ILE A 206 12.00 -42.85 -10.37
N SER A 207 12.91 -42.99 -11.35
CA SER A 207 12.90 -44.15 -12.27
C SER A 207 13.60 -45.37 -11.67
N ASP A 208 14.29 -45.23 -10.55
CA ASP A 208 15.11 -46.27 -9.93
C ASP A 208 16.11 -46.94 -10.94
N ARG A 209 16.51 -46.18 -11.95
CA ARG A 209 17.50 -46.55 -12.97
C ARG A 209 18.16 -45.29 -13.54
N VAL A 210 19.40 -45.41 -13.94
CA VAL A 210 20.10 -44.34 -14.64
C VAL A 210 19.53 -44.22 -16.06
N LEU A 211 18.97 -43.05 -16.38
CA LEU A 211 18.43 -42.75 -17.70
C LEU A 211 19.53 -42.23 -18.63
N PRO A 212 19.45 -42.52 -19.96
CA PRO A 212 20.37 -41.97 -20.93
C PRO A 212 20.40 -40.44 -20.90
N ALA A 213 21.57 -39.82 -21.11
CA ALA A 213 21.73 -38.35 -21.12
C ALA A 213 20.83 -37.65 -22.16
N THR A 214 20.51 -38.31 -23.26
CA THR A 214 19.55 -37.80 -24.28
C THR A 214 18.14 -37.69 -23.74
N VAL A 215 17.72 -38.62 -22.88
CA VAL A 215 16.39 -38.63 -22.26
C VAL A 215 16.32 -37.59 -21.16
N THR A 216 17.32 -37.52 -20.25
CA THR A 216 17.37 -36.49 -19.17
C THR A 216 17.51 -35.10 -19.72
N GLY A 217 18.27 -34.92 -20.83
CA GLY A 217 18.38 -33.66 -21.55
C GLY A 217 17.06 -33.22 -22.20
N ALA A 218 16.30 -34.16 -22.80
CA ALA A 218 14.99 -33.87 -23.38
C ALA A 218 13.95 -33.51 -22.29
N ILE A 219 14.00 -34.19 -21.15
CA ILE A 219 13.15 -33.89 -19.97
C ILE A 219 13.50 -32.49 -19.42
N PHE A 220 14.79 -32.17 -19.24
CA PHE A 220 15.20 -30.85 -18.78
C PHE A 220 14.76 -29.74 -19.72
N ALA A 221 14.97 -29.92 -21.05
CA ALA A 221 14.57 -28.92 -22.04
C ALA A 221 13.06 -28.60 -22.05
N ARG A 222 12.20 -29.58 -21.70
CA ARG A 222 10.75 -29.40 -21.61
C ARG A 222 10.28 -28.97 -20.25
N SER A 223 10.88 -29.48 -19.16
CA SER A 223 10.53 -29.14 -17.79
C SER A 223 11.09 -27.80 -17.30
N ASP A 224 12.15 -27.32 -17.98
CA ASP A 224 12.94 -26.13 -17.60
C ASP A 224 13.39 -26.17 -16.11
N GLY A 225 13.66 -27.40 -15.62
CA GLY A 225 14.07 -27.65 -14.25
C GLY A 225 12.96 -27.52 -13.19
N ILE A 226 11.69 -27.47 -13.60
CA ILE A 226 10.56 -27.47 -12.66
C ILE A 226 10.26 -28.91 -12.23
N PRO A 227 10.42 -29.28 -10.94
CA PRO A 227 10.31 -30.67 -10.46
C PRO A 227 8.99 -31.35 -10.83
N LEU A 228 7.87 -30.64 -10.69
CA LEU A 228 6.55 -31.19 -11.06
C LEU A 228 6.49 -31.64 -12.53
N HIS A 229 7.04 -30.82 -13.44
CA HIS A 229 7.07 -31.15 -14.85
C HIS A 229 7.97 -32.37 -15.12
N VAL A 230 9.09 -32.48 -14.39
CA VAL A 230 9.98 -33.67 -14.47
C VAL A 230 9.22 -34.93 -14.03
N GLU A 231 8.50 -34.92 -12.91
CA GLU A 231 7.70 -36.03 -12.39
C GLU A 231 6.61 -36.45 -13.39
N GLU A 232 5.84 -35.51 -13.92
CA GLU A 232 4.74 -35.81 -14.84
C GLU A 232 5.25 -36.32 -16.21
N PHE A 233 6.32 -35.74 -16.75
CA PHE A 233 6.92 -36.28 -18.01
C PHE A 233 7.51 -37.67 -17.80
N LEU A 234 8.16 -37.95 -16.69
CA LEU A 234 8.67 -39.29 -16.39
C LEU A 234 7.55 -40.33 -16.25
N ALA A 235 6.40 -39.95 -15.70
CA ALA A 235 5.28 -40.88 -15.60
C ALA A 235 4.74 -41.35 -16.95
N THR A 236 5.04 -40.64 -18.05
CA THR A 236 4.63 -40.99 -19.42
C THR A 236 5.69 -41.73 -20.22
N VAL A 237 6.98 -41.74 -19.82
CA VAL A 237 8.10 -42.33 -20.53
C VAL A 237 8.00 -43.88 -20.63
N ASP A 238 7.33 -44.56 -19.74
CA ASP A 238 7.20 -46.03 -19.71
C ASP A 238 6.15 -46.57 -20.73
N ALA A 239 5.42 -45.70 -21.43
CA ALA A 239 4.29 -46.07 -22.31
C ALA A 239 4.65 -46.24 -23.81
N GLU A 240 5.94 -46.34 -24.19
CA GLU A 240 6.40 -46.38 -25.63
C GLU A 240 5.89 -45.23 -26.51
N ALA A 241 5.24 -44.22 -25.94
CA ALA A 241 4.71 -43.05 -26.63
C ALA A 241 5.69 -41.87 -26.59
N ALA A 242 5.56 -40.97 -27.55
CA ALA A 242 6.28 -39.71 -27.56
C ALA A 242 5.92 -38.92 -26.27
N LEU A 243 6.89 -38.22 -25.65
CA LEU A 243 6.64 -37.36 -24.49
C LEU A 243 5.54 -36.35 -24.85
N PRO A 244 4.49 -36.18 -23.96
CA PRO A 244 3.43 -35.19 -24.16
C PRO A 244 4.01 -33.77 -24.31
N ASP A 245 3.33 -32.94 -25.11
CA ASP A 245 3.80 -31.57 -25.33
C ASP A 245 3.43 -30.66 -24.17
N THR A 246 2.37 -30.99 -23.42
CA THR A 246 1.89 -30.20 -22.29
C THR A 246 1.75 -31.04 -21.00
N LEU A 247 1.82 -30.38 -19.87
CA LEU A 247 1.61 -31.00 -18.55
C LEU A 247 0.17 -31.54 -18.40
N ALA A 248 -0.82 -30.82 -18.94
CA ALA A 248 -2.21 -31.24 -18.91
C ALA A 248 -2.42 -32.56 -19.66
N GLU A 249 -1.82 -32.71 -20.83
CA GLU A 249 -1.83 -33.97 -21.59
C GLU A 249 -1.19 -35.12 -20.82
N ALA A 250 -0.09 -34.88 -20.11
CA ALA A 250 0.55 -35.90 -19.27
C ALA A 250 -0.38 -36.37 -18.11
N VAL A 251 -1.04 -35.44 -17.45
CA VAL A 251 -2.02 -35.75 -16.39
C VAL A 251 -3.20 -36.56 -16.95
N LEU A 252 -3.77 -36.14 -18.08
CA LEU A 252 -4.90 -36.82 -18.71
C LEU A 252 -4.53 -38.21 -19.24
N ALA A 253 -3.35 -38.37 -19.81
CA ALA A 253 -2.84 -39.70 -20.23
C ALA A 253 -2.73 -40.64 -19.03
N ARG A 254 -2.28 -40.13 -17.88
CA ARG A 254 -2.22 -40.90 -16.64
C ARG A 254 -3.62 -41.20 -16.09
N ALA A 255 -4.55 -40.24 -16.13
CA ALA A 255 -5.95 -40.40 -15.70
C ALA A 255 -6.70 -41.45 -16.55
N ALA A 256 -6.28 -41.63 -17.84
CA ALA A 256 -6.84 -42.68 -18.70
C ALA A 256 -6.58 -44.11 -18.17
N SER A 257 -5.59 -44.30 -17.28
CA SER A 257 -5.29 -45.60 -16.66
C SER A 257 -6.10 -45.90 -15.42
N LEU A 258 -6.88 -44.92 -14.89
CA LEU A 258 -7.80 -45.10 -13.77
C LEU A 258 -9.03 -45.92 -14.17
N SER A 259 -9.64 -46.63 -13.22
CA SER A 259 -10.97 -47.22 -13.40
C SER A 259 -11.98 -46.11 -13.77
N ALA A 260 -13.07 -46.48 -14.45
CA ALA A 260 -14.11 -45.52 -14.81
C ALA A 260 -14.73 -44.85 -13.57
N ALA A 261 -14.87 -45.60 -12.46
CA ALA A 261 -15.37 -45.09 -11.18
C ALA A 261 -14.41 -44.08 -10.55
N ALA A 262 -13.12 -44.43 -10.42
CA ALA A 262 -12.10 -43.52 -9.87
C ALA A 262 -11.94 -42.24 -10.70
N ARG A 263 -12.00 -42.35 -12.05
CA ARG A 263 -11.96 -41.18 -12.93
C ARG A 263 -13.17 -40.26 -12.76
N SER A 264 -14.37 -40.85 -12.66
CA SER A 264 -15.59 -40.10 -12.40
C SER A 264 -15.54 -39.39 -11.04
N LEU A 265 -15.03 -40.08 -10.00
CA LEU A 265 -14.86 -39.54 -8.67
C LEU A 265 -13.84 -38.38 -8.65
N ALA A 266 -12.70 -38.53 -9.31
CA ALA A 266 -11.69 -37.48 -9.47
C ALA A 266 -12.26 -36.25 -10.18
N GLY A 267 -13.06 -36.46 -11.24
CA GLY A 267 -13.77 -35.36 -11.91
C GLY A 267 -14.75 -34.65 -10.97
N THR A 268 -15.50 -35.39 -10.15
CA THR A 268 -16.41 -34.79 -9.17
C THR A 268 -15.65 -34.02 -8.08
N ALA A 269 -14.59 -34.61 -7.52
CA ALA A 269 -13.73 -33.95 -6.54
C ALA A 269 -13.10 -32.65 -7.09
N SER A 270 -12.73 -32.64 -8.40
CA SER A 270 -12.11 -31.45 -9.02
C SER A 270 -13.03 -30.22 -9.05
N VAL A 271 -14.34 -30.42 -8.97
CA VAL A 271 -15.35 -29.35 -8.92
C VAL A 271 -15.41 -28.69 -7.54
N ILE A 272 -15.20 -29.48 -6.47
CA ILE A 272 -15.21 -28.96 -5.09
C ILE A 272 -14.04 -28.01 -4.87
N GLY A 273 -12.84 -28.45 -5.19
CA GLY A 273 -11.64 -27.65 -4.97
C GLY A 273 -10.37 -28.49 -5.05
N ARG A 274 -9.25 -27.92 -4.59
CA ARG A 274 -7.99 -28.64 -4.42
C ARG A 274 -8.08 -29.56 -3.20
N SER A 275 -8.65 -29.07 -2.11
CA SER A 275 -9.03 -29.81 -0.93
C SER A 275 -10.51 -30.13 -0.99
N PHE A 276 -10.89 -31.29 -0.53
CA PHE A 276 -12.30 -31.69 -0.50
C PHE A 276 -12.57 -32.66 0.65
N ASP A 277 -13.71 -32.45 1.24
CA ASP A 277 -14.25 -33.31 2.31
C ASP A 277 -15.00 -34.51 1.72
N VAL A 278 -14.87 -35.67 2.33
CA VAL A 278 -15.52 -36.93 1.89
C VAL A 278 -17.04 -36.86 2.03
N ASP A 279 -17.55 -36.20 3.05
CA ASP A 279 -19.01 -36.07 3.25
C ASP A 279 -19.61 -35.20 2.15
N LEU A 280 -18.95 -34.09 1.82
CA LEU A 280 -19.38 -33.22 0.70
C LEU A 280 -19.29 -33.96 -0.65
N LEU A 281 -18.19 -34.70 -0.88
CA LEU A 281 -18.01 -35.50 -2.09
C LEU A 281 -19.10 -36.58 -2.20
N THR A 282 -19.43 -37.23 -1.07
CA THR A 282 -20.50 -38.23 -0.99
C THR A 282 -21.87 -37.61 -1.30
N ALA A 283 -22.17 -36.46 -0.73
CA ALA A 283 -23.41 -35.72 -1.03
C ALA A 283 -23.56 -35.36 -2.50
N ILE A 284 -22.46 -34.96 -3.16
CA ILE A 284 -22.44 -34.61 -4.58
C ILE A 284 -22.60 -35.84 -5.47
N THR A 285 -21.90 -36.93 -5.18
CA THR A 285 -21.98 -38.15 -6.01
C THR A 285 -23.35 -38.87 -5.82
N GLY A 286 -23.87 -38.87 -4.60
CA GLY A 286 -25.05 -39.65 -4.20
C GLY A 286 -24.80 -41.15 -4.20
N GLU A 287 -23.54 -41.58 -4.19
CA GLU A 287 -23.13 -42.99 -4.16
C GLU A 287 -23.06 -43.51 -2.73
N ARG A 288 -23.04 -44.83 -2.58
CA ARG A 288 -22.80 -45.48 -1.30
C ARG A 288 -21.31 -45.35 -0.89
N PRO A 289 -20.99 -45.48 0.43
CA PRO A 289 -19.63 -45.31 0.92
C PRO A 289 -18.58 -46.21 0.23
N ASP A 290 -18.88 -47.53 0.09
CA ASP A 290 -17.92 -48.51 -0.38
C ASP A 290 -17.29 -48.17 -1.76
N PRO A 291 -18.06 -47.80 -2.81
CA PRO A 291 -17.50 -47.35 -4.07
C PRO A 291 -16.65 -46.05 -3.98
N ILE A 292 -16.99 -45.16 -3.05
CA ILE A 292 -16.24 -43.91 -2.83
C ILE A 292 -14.88 -44.25 -2.19
N ASP A 293 -14.87 -45.10 -1.13
CA ASP A 293 -13.64 -45.51 -0.47
C ASP A 293 -12.69 -46.25 -1.43
N ASP A 294 -13.22 -47.15 -2.28
CA ASP A 294 -12.43 -47.85 -3.28
C ASP A 294 -11.84 -46.88 -4.30
N GLY A 295 -12.63 -45.91 -4.76
CA GLY A 295 -12.18 -44.85 -5.68
C GLY A 295 -11.13 -43.93 -5.07
N LEU A 296 -11.31 -43.48 -3.84
CA LEU A 296 -10.33 -42.65 -3.12
C LEU A 296 -9.02 -43.41 -2.88
N ARG A 297 -9.10 -44.71 -2.54
CA ARG A 297 -7.91 -45.57 -2.40
C ARG A 297 -7.16 -45.68 -3.71
N GLU A 298 -7.85 -45.97 -4.85
CA GLU A 298 -7.21 -46.04 -6.15
C GLU A 298 -6.57 -44.68 -6.53
N LEU A 299 -7.23 -43.55 -6.30
CA LEU A 299 -6.71 -42.21 -6.59
C LEU A 299 -5.48 -41.91 -5.74
N ALA A 300 -5.46 -42.31 -4.44
CA ALA A 300 -4.31 -42.15 -3.55
C ALA A 300 -3.14 -43.07 -3.97
N GLU A 301 -3.39 -44.32 -4.30
CA GLU A 301 -2.37 -45.28 -4.79
C GLU A 301 -1.77 -44.87 -6.12
N ARG A 302 -2.54 -44.17 -6.93
CA ARG A 302 -2.11 -43.60 -8.22
C ARG A 302 -1.57 -42.17 -8.11
N PHE A 303 -1.43 -41.61 -6.89
CA PHE A 303 -0.86 -40.29 -6.60
C PHE A 303 -1.58 -39.10 -7.25
N PHE A 304 -2.90 -39.18 -7.40
CA PHE A 304 -3.73 -38.03 -7.78
C PHE A 304 -4.10 -37.20 -6.57
N ILE A 305 -4.39 -37.87 -5.45
CA ILE A 305 -4.79 -37.27 -4.20
C ILE A 305 -3.93 -37.77 -3.05
N GLN A 306 -3.98 -37.06 -1.90
CA GLN A 306 -3.36 -37.45 -0.66
C GLN A 306 -4.34 -37.21 0.50
N PRO A 307 -4.43 -38.17 1.49
CA PRO A 307 -5.29 -37.96 2.64
C PRO A 307 -4.68 -37.03 3.66
N HIS A 308 -5.50 -36.24 4.35
CA HIS A 308 -5.13 -35.52 5.56
C HIS A 308 -5.05 -36.46 6.79
N ALA A 309 -4.48 -35.95 7.88
CA ALA A 309 -4.35 -36.70 9.13
C ALA A 309 -5.70 -37.05 9.80
N ASP A 310 -6.76 -36.31 9.50
CA ASP A 310 -8.13 -36.52 9.97
C ASP A 310 -8.82 -37.74 9.32
N GLY A 311 -8.30 -38.21 8.17
CA GLY A 311 -8.84 -39.31 7.39
C GLY A 311 -10.13 -38.99 6.62
N PHE A 312 -10.69 -37.81 6.73
CA PHE A 312 -11.94 -37.38 6.08
C PHE A 312 -11.74 -36.32 5.02
N THR A 313 -10.59 -35.63 5.02
CA THR A 313 -10.21 -34.61 4.02
C THR A 313 -9.12 -35.15 3.10
N TYR A 314 -9.24 -34.85 1.82
CA TYR A 314 -8.26 -35.20 0.78
C TYR A 314 -7.86 -33.96 -0.03
N ASP A 315 -6.59 -33.89 -0.40
CA ASP A 315 -6.07 -32.90 -1.33
C ASP A 315 -5.76 -33.52 -2.68
N PHE A 316 -6.05 -32.81 -3.78
CA PHE A 316 -5.31 -33.06 -5.01
C PHE A 316 -3.84 -32.76 -4.77
N ARG A 317 -2.97 -33.69 -5.14
CA ARG A 317 -1.54 -33.56 -4.92
C ARG A 317 -0.95 -32.26 -5.47
N HIS A 318 -1.50 -31.80 -6.60
CA HIS A 318 -1.16 -30.50 -7.20
C HIS A 318 -2.42 -29.87 -7.81
N ALA A 319 -2.51 -28.52 -7.71
CA ALA A 319 -3.62 -27.77 -8.30
C ALA A 319 -3.75 -28.05 -9.82
N LEU A 320 -2.63 -28.20 -10.54
CA LEU A 320 -2.62 -28.51 -11.97
C LEU A 320 -3.27 -29.88 -12.29
N ILE A 321 -3.19 -30.87 -11.39
CA ILE A 321 -3.88 -32.17 -11.59
C ILE A 321 -5.40 -31.94 -11.52
N ARG A 322 -5.85 -31.21 -10.53
CA ARG A 322 -7.26 -30.83 -10.37
C ARG A 322 -7.73 -30.02 -11.58
N ASP A 323 -6.96 -29.03 -12.02
CA ASP A 323 -7.34 -28.15 -13.14
C ASP A 323 -7.43 -28.90 -14.47
N ALA A 324 -6.51 -29.83 -14.73
CA ALA A 324 -6.56 -30.71 -15.91
C ALA A 324 -7.79 -31.61 -15.90
N LEU A 325 -8.09 -32.26 -14.75
CA LEU A 325 -9.27 -33.12 -14.61
C LEU A 325 -10.57 -32.34 -14.71
N HIS A 326 -10.63 -31.13 -14.12
CA HIS A 326 -11.78 -30.25 -14.22
C HIS A 326 -12.03 -29.77 -15.66
N ALA A 327 -10.94 -29.42 -16.38
CA ALA A 327 -11.03 -28.98 -17.78
C ALA A 327 -11.50 -30.12 -18.71
N ASP A 328 -11.12 -31.37 -18.41
CA ASP A 328 -11.51 -32.57 -19.19
C ASP A 328 -12.98 -32.96 -18.99
N LEU A 329 -13.66 -32.45 -17.97
CA LEU A 329 -15.07 -32.70 -17.76
C LEU A 329 -15.90 -32.16 -18.93
N PRO A 330 -16.81 -32.98 -19.52
CA PRO A 330 -17.76 -32.48 -20.53
C PRO A 330 -18.55 -31.29 -19.99
N PRO A 331 -18.78 -30.24 -20.80
CA PRO A 331 -19.37 -28.99 -20.30
C PRO A 331 -20.70 -29.14 -19.54
N LEU A 332 -21.59 -30.01 -20.03
CA LEU A 332 -22.87 -30.25 -19.37
C LEU A 332 -22.70 -30.98 -18.04
N ARG A 333 -21.80 -31.97 -17.99
CA ARG A 333 -21.50 -32.70 -16.76
C ARG A 333 -20.85 -31.79 -15.72
N ARG A 334 -19.94 -30.93 -16.13
CA ARG A 334 -19.29 -29.94 -15.27
C ARG A 334 -20.32 -28.99 -14.64
N ARG A 335 -21.27 -28.46 -15.41
CA ARG A 335 -22.38 -27.63 -14.90
C ARG A 335 -23.25 -28.36 -13.89
N GLU A 336 -23.60 -29.61 -14.20
CA GLU A 336 -24.42 -30.44 -13.29
C GLU A 336 -23.69 -30.66 -11.96
N LEU A 337 -22.38 -30.98 -12.00
CA LEU A 337 -21.59 -31.21 -10.80
C LEU A 337 -21.45 -29.94 -9.95
N HIS A 338 -21.22 -28.77 -10.58
CA HIS A 338 -21.23 -27.50 -9.86
C HIS A 338 -22.58 -27.20 -9.21
N ALA A 339 -23.71 -27.46 -9.86
CA ALA A 339 -25.03 -27.29 -9.27
C ALA A 339 -25.23 -28.19 -8.03
N ARG A 340 -24.87 -29.47 -8.15
CA ARG A 340 -24.93 -30.43 -7.03
C ARG A 340 -23.98 -30.06 -5.88
N ALA A 341 -22.79 -29.52 -6.21
CA ALA A 341 -21.85 -29.04 -5.21
C ALA A 341 -22.42 -27.82 -4.45
N ALA A 342 -23.08 -26.89 -5.14
CA ALA A 342 -23.74 -25.76 -4.49
C ALA A 342 -24.87 -26.22 -3.55
N GLU A 343 -25.71 -27.15 -4.01
CA GLU A 343 -26.84 -27.69 -3.23
C GLU A 343 -26.34 -28.46 -1.99
N ALA A 344 -25.30 -29.27 -2.14
CA ALA A 344 -24.68 -30.01 -1.04
C ALA A 344 -24.00 -29.09 -0.01
N ALA A 345 -23.27 -28.09 -0.50
CA ALA A 345 -22.61 -27.07 0.32
C ALA A 345 -23.62 -26.26 1.13
N LEU A 346 -24.75 -25.86 0.50
CA LEU A 346 -25.84 -25.15 1.17
C LEU A 346 -26.47 -26.01 2.27
N ALA A 347 -26.70 -27.30 2.01
CA ALA A 347 -27.23 -28.24 2.99
C ALA A 347 -26.28 -28.48 4.17
N ALA A 348 -24.97 -28.45 3.91
CA ALA A 348 -23.90 -28.56 4.92
C ALA A 348 -23.62 -27.24 5.68
N GLY A 349 -24.27 -26.11 5.30
CA GLY A 349 -24.07 -24.82 5.95
C GLY A 349 -22.72 -24.17 5.63
N LEU A 350 -22.14 -24.46 4.47
CA LEU A 350 -20.92 -23.80 3.99
C LEU A 350 -21.19 -22.32 3.61
N SER A 351 -20.13 -21.54 3.43
CA SER A 351 -20.24 -20.10 3.18
C SER A 351 -21.05 -19.76 1.91
N ASP A 352 -21.83 -18.67 1.97
CA ASP A 352 -22.56 -18.15 0.81
C ASP A 352 -21.63 -17.76 -0.33
N ALA A 353 -20.37 -17.38 -0.04
CA ALA A 353 -19.35 -17.06 -1.05
C ALA A 353 -19.02 -18.31 -1.88
N PHE A 354 -18.77 -19.46 -1.24
CA PHE A 354 -18.54 -20.73 -1.91
C PHE A 354 -19.77 -21.18 -2.70
N VAL A 355 -20.95 -21.14 -2.08
CA VAL A 355 -22.23 -21.51 -2.74
C VAL A 355 -22.47 -20.67 -3.98
N SER A 356 -22.22 -19.35 -3.91
CA SER A 356 -22.40 -18.44 -5.05
C SER A 356 -21.44 -18.74 -6.20
N ASP A 357 -20.17 -19.08 -5.91
CA ASP A 357 -19.17 -19.47 -6.90
C ASP A 357 -19.61 -20.76 -7.64
N GLN A 358 -20.06 -21.74 -6.88
CA GLN A 358 -20.54 -23.01 -7.45
C GLN A 358 -21.78 -22.81 -8.35
N TYR A 359 -22.74 -21.97 -7.95
CA TYR A 359 -23.90 -21.64 -8.78
C TYR A 359 -23.54 -20.82 -10.03
N GLU A 360 -22.58 -19.88 -9.93
CA GLU A 360 -22.08 -19.12 -11.10
C GLU A 360 -21.50 -20.10 -12.14
N ARG A 361 -20.67 -21.05 -11.72
CA ARG A 361 -20.06 -22.08 -12.57
C ARG A 361 -21.07 -23.10 -13.09
N ALA A 362 -22.15 -23.32 -12.35
CA ALA A 362 -23.29 -24.13 -12.78
C ALA A 362 -24.18 -23.42 -13.81
N HIS A 363 -23.92 -22.15 -14.12
CA HIS A 363 -24.80 -21.29 -14.91
C HIS A 363 -26.22 -21.17 -14.32
N ARG A 364 -26.31 -21.09 -12.99
CA ARG A 364 -27.51 -20.81 -12.22
C ARG A 364 -27.48 -19.36 -11.69
N PRO A 365 -27.67 -18.35 -12.58
CA PRO A 365 -27.38 -16.95 -12.22
C PRO A 365 -28.27 -16.41 -11.09
N ALA A 366 -29.55 -16.79 -11.03
CA ALA A 366 -30.43 -16.27 -9.99
C ALA A 366 -30.01 -16.69 -8.57
N GLU A 367 -29.60 -17.96 -8.41
CA GLU A 367 -29.10 -18.48 -7.15
C GLU A 367 -27.72 -17.89 -6.82
N ALA A 368 -26.81 -17.84 -7.81
CA ALA A 368 -25.50 -17.23 -7.64
C ALA A 368 -25.60 -15.77 -7.19
N HIS A 369 -26.47 -14.99 -7.82
CA HIS A 369 -26.76 -13.60 -7.47
C HIS A 369 -27.18 -13.44 -6.00
N ARG A 370 -28.18 -14.22 -5.57
CA ARG A 370 -28.72 -14.13 -4.21
C ARG A 370 -27.66 -14.44 -3.14
N HIS A 371 -26.91 -15.53 -3.33
CA HIS A 371 -25.86 -15.92 -2.38
C HIS A 371 -24.67 -14.95 -2.42
N ALA A 372 -24.31 -14.38 -3.58
CA ALA A 372 -23.31 -13.36 -3.69
C ALA A 372 -23.67 -12.09 -2.91
N LEU A 373 -24.93 -11.64 -2.96
CA LEU A 373 -25.41 -10.51 -2.16
C LEU A 373 -25.34 -10.78 -0.65
N THR A 374 -25.72 -12.00 -0.22
CA THR A 374 -25.64 -12.38 1.19
C THR A 374 -24.19 -12.39 1.69
N ALA A 375 -23.29 -12.98 0.89
CA ALA A 375 -21.86 -13.02 1.19
C ALA A 375 -21.24 -11.62 1.22
N ALA A 376 -21.58 -10.75 0.23
CA ALA A 376 -21.11 -9.38 0.19
C ALA A 376 -21.52 -8.58 1.44
N ALA A 377 -22.80 -8.70 1.84
CA ALA A 377 -23.28 -8.06 3.07
C ALA A 377 -22.56 -8.59 4.33
N ALA A 378 -22.18 -9.87 4.36
CA ALA A 378 -21.39 -10.44 5.44
C ALA A 378 -19.96 -9.88 5.45
N ALA A 379 -19.32 -9.74 4.29
CA ALA A 379 -17.98 -9.15 4.15
C ALA A 379 -17.96 -7.68 4.60
N VAL A 380 -18.94 -6.88 4.18
CA VAL A 380 -19.07 -5.47 4.63
C VAL A 380 -19.17 -5.36 6.15
N ARG A 381 -19.93 -6.25 6.81
CA ARG A 381 -20.06 -6.22 8.28
C ARG A 381 -18.76 -6.40 9.04
N ILE A 382 -17.76 -7.00 8.44
CA ILE A 382 -16.43 -7.20 9.05
C ILE A 382 -15.36 -6.33 8.40
N SER A 383 -15.75 -5.31 7.65
CA SER A 383 -14.85 -4.38 6.95
C SER A 383 -13.91 -5.07 5.94
N ALA A 384 -14.34 -6.18 5.36
CA ALA A 384 -13.63 -6.89 4.30
C ALA A 384 -14.05 -6.32 2.95
N HIS A 385 -13.66 -5.06 2.67
CA HIS A 385 -14.16 -4.29 1.53
C HIS A 385 -13.70 -4.86 0.18
N ARG A 386 -12.49 -5.44 0.10
CA ARG A 386 -12.00 -6.08 -1.13
C ARG A 386 -12.82 -7.30 -1.50
N GLU A 387 -13.10 -8.15 -0.52
CA GLU A 387 -13.95 -9.32 -0.69
C GLU A 387 -15.38 -8.90 -1.06
N ALA A 388 -15.89 -7.85 -0.43
CA ALA A 388 -17.20 -7.29 -0.76
C ALA A 388 -17.28 -6.80 -2.22
N VAL A 389 -16.23 -6.14 -2.74
CA VAL A 389 -16.13 -5.71 -4.13
C VAL A 389 -16.25 -6.91 -5.08
N GLU A 390 -15.48 -7.98 -4.85
CA GLU A 390 -15.53 -9.17 -5.72
C GLU A 390 -16.88 -9.88 -5.67
N LEU A 391 -17.50 -9.93 -4.49
CA LEU A 391 -18.82 -10.53 -4.30
C LEU A 391 -19.92 -9.67 -4.94
N TYR A 392 -19.87 -8.34 -4.85
CA TYR A 392 -20.79 -7.46 -5.56
C TYR A 392 -20.59 -7.51 -7.09
N ARG A 393 -19.34 -7.59 -7.56
CA ARG A 393 -19.05 -7.83 -8.99
C ARG A 393 -19.64 -9.16 -9.45
N ARG A 394 -19.55 -10.23 -8.66
CA ARG A 394 -20.19 -11.52 -8.94
C ARG A 394 -21.70 -11.37 -8.97
N ALA A 395 -22.30 -10.70 -7.99
CA ALA A 395 -23.73 -10.44 -7.98
C ALA A 395 -24.19 -9.69 -9.24
N LEU A 396 -23.40 -8.70 -9.70
CA LEU A 396 -23.70 -7.95 -10.93
C LEU A 396 -23.61 -8.83 -12.19
N ARG A 397 -22.57 -9.65 -12.32
CA ARG A 397 -22.41 -10.58 -13.47
C ARG A 397 -23.50 -11.62 -13.54
N THR A 398 -24.03 -12.04 -12.40
CA THR A 398 -25.05 -13.10 -12.27
C THR A 398 -26.46 -12.55 -12.08
N ALA A 399 -26.63 -11.23 -12.18
CA ALA A 399 -27.94 -10.60 -12.05
C ALA A 399 -28.94 -11.20 -13.06
N PRO A 400 -30.14 -11.61 -12.62
CA PRO A 400 -31.13 -12.19 -13.51
C PRO A 400 -31.63 -11.16 -14.55
N ALA A 401 -31.90 -11.63 -15.77
CA ALA A 401 -32.49 -10.77 -16.78
C ALA A 401 -33.86 -10.25 -16.29
N GLY A 402 -33.99 -8.91 -16.20
CA GLY A 402 -35.18 -8.26 -15.68
C GLY A 402 -35.12 -7.95 -14.18
N LEU A 403 -33.92 -7.93 -13.57
CA LEU A 403 -33.75 -7.38 -12.22
C LEU A 403 -34.40 -5.98 -12.14
N PRO A 404 -35.23 -5.68 -11.13
CA PRO A 404 -35.84 -4.37 -10.95
C PRO A 404 -34.79 -3.26 -10.94
N VAL A 405 -35.16 -2.09 -11.52
CA VAL A 405 -34.21 -0.95 -11.60
C VAL A 405 -33.72 -0.53 -10.24
N ASP A 406 -34.62 -0.56 -9.24
CA ASP A 406 -34.29 -0.20 -7.85
C ASP A 406 -33.22 -1.13 -7.24
N GLU A 407 -33.37 -2.43 -7.46
CA GLU A 407 -32.42 -3.44 -6.97
C GLU A 407 -31.08 -3.33 -7.71
N SER A 408 -31.10 -3.11 -9.03
CA SER A 408 -29.89 -2.91 -9.85
C SER A 408 -29.14 -1.65 -9.41
N ALA A 409 -29.85 -0.54 -9.22
CA ALA A 409 -29.26 0.72 -8.78
C ALA A 409 -28.75 0.65 -7.32
N ALA A 410 -29.43 -0.09 -6.45
CA ALA A 410 -28.96 -0.34 -5.09
C ALA A 410 -27.67 -1.16 -5.08
N LEU A 411 -27.59 -2.23 -5.88
CA LEU A 411 -26.36 -3.04 -6.05
C LEU A 411 -25.20 -2.19 -6.56
N LEU A 412 -25.41 -1.37 -7.58
CA LEU A 412 -24.37 -0.48 -8.11
C LEU A 412 -23.94 0.58 -7.08
N THR A 413 -24.88 1.11 -6.28
CA THR A 413 -24.55 2.07 -5.22
C THR A 413 -23.68 1.42 -4.14
N ALA A 414 -24.03 0.19 -3.72
CA ALA A 414 -23.24 -0.57 -2.77
C ALA A 414 -21.83 -0.86 -3.31
N LEU A 415 -21.74 -1.41 -4.54
CA LEU A 415 -20.45 -1.66 -5.20
C LEU A 415 -19.60 -0.39 -5.30
N GLY A 416 -20.18 0.73 -5.70
CA GLY A 416 -19.47 2.01 -5.82
C GLY A 416 -18.92 2.50 -4.48
N GLY A 417 -19.59 2.23 -3.37
CA GLY A 417 -19.12 2.53 -2.01
C GLY A 417 -17.90 1.70 -1.63
N GLU A 418 -17.94 0.40 -1.89
CA GLU A 418 -16.85 -0.52 -1.60
C GLU A 418 -15.61 -0.24 -2.47
N LEU A 419 -15.81 0.03 -3.77
CA LEU A 419 -14.75 0.45 -4.69
C LEU A 419 -14.03 1.73 -4.21
N ALA A 420 -14.78 2.72 -3.71
CA ALA A 420 -14.21 3.94 -3.17
C ALA A 420 -13.41 3.67 -1.87
N ALA A 421 -13.82 2.72 -1.06
CA ALA A 421 -13.09 2.31 0.15
C ALA A 421 -11.71 1.75 -0.21
N VAL A 422 -11.64 0.88 -1.21
CA VAL A 422 -10.39 0.21 -1.64
C VAL A 422 -9.56 1.02 -2.64
N ASP A 423 -9.87 2.30 -2.83
CA ASP A 423 -9.15 3.26 -3.70
C ASP A 423 -9.30 2.99 -5.21
N GLU A 424 -10.32 2.25 -5.64
CA GLU A 424 -10.66 2.03 -7.06
C GLU A 424 -11.59 3.14 -7.58
N ASN A 425 -11.14 4.39 -7.48
CA ASN A 425 -11.97 5.58 -7.63
C ASN A 425 -12.60 5.74 -9.02
N SER A 426 -11.92 5.33 -10.11
CA SER A 426 -12.45 5.45 -11.47
C SER A 426 -13.67 4.56 -11.68
N GLU A 427 -13.59 3.28 -11.29
CA GLU A 427 -14.70 2.34 -11.39
C GLU A 427 -15.84 2.73 -10.43
N ALA A 428 -15.49 3.23 -9.23
CA ALA A 428 -16.46 3.76 -8.27
C ALA A 428 -17.31 4.89 -8.86
N ALA A 429 -16.67 5.87 -9.52
CA ALA A 429 -17.37 6.99 -10.15
C ALA A 429 -18.30 6.55 -11.28
N GLU A 430 -17.83 5.66 -12.17
CA GLU A 430 -18.63 5.11 -13.27
C GLU A 430 -19.85 4.33 -12.75
N THR A 431 -19.63 3.52 -11.72
CA THR A 431 -20.66 2.69 -11.08
C THR A 431 -21.73 3.57 -10.40
N LEU A 432 -21.31 4.55 -9.60
CA LEU A 432 -22.23 5.48 -8.92
C LEU A 432 -22.98 6.38 -9.90
N LEU A 433 -22.30 6.86 -10.95
CA LEU A 433 -22.95 7.65 -12.00
C LEU A 433 -23.99 6.84 -12.75
N THR A 434 -23.72 5.56 -13.00
CA THR A 434 -24.71 4.64 -13.62
C THR A 434 -25.92 4.45 -12.70
N ALA A 435 -25.70 4.20 -11.40
CA ALA A 435 -26.78 4.11 -10.42
C ALA A 435 -27.62 5.40 -10.36
N TYR A 436 -26.97 6.56 -10.34
CA TYR A 436 -27.61 7.86 -10.33
C TYR A 436 -28.52 8.06 -11.56
N ARG A 437 -27.99 7.80 -12.76
CA ARG A 437 -28.76 7.91 -14.03
C ARG A 437 -29.93 6.94 -14.09
N MET A 438 -29.74 5.68 -13.72
CA MET A 438 -30.82 4.69 -13.68
C MET A 438 -31.98 5.14 -12.79
N ARG A 439 -31.72 5.72 -11.64
CA ARG A 439 -32.73 6.25 -10.72
C ARG A 439 -33.47 7.45 -11.32
N LEU A 440 -32.76 8.38 -11.97
CA LEU A 440 -33.34 9.51 -12.68
C LEU A 440 -34.27 9.05 -13.81
N GLU A 441 -33.83 8.10 -14.63
CA GLU A 441 -34.66 7.55 -15.75
C GLU A 441 -35.91 6.81 -15.24
N ALA A 442 -35.81 6.17 -14.08
CA ALA A 442 -36.93 5.53 -13.41
C ALA A 442 -37.90 6.54 -12.72
N GLY A 443 -37.53 7.83 -12.65
CA GLY A 443 -38.34 8.85 -11.96
C GLY A 443 -38.18 8.83 -10.43
N ASP A 444 -37.23 8.05 -9.89
CA ASP A 444 -36.92 8.00 -8.45
C ASP A 444 -35.94 9.13 -8.05
N ALA A 445 -36.49 10.34 -8.01
CA ALA A 445 -35.74 11.54 -7.65
C ALA A 445 -35.14 11.48 -6.24
N LEU A 446 -35.80 10.83 -5.30
CA LEU A 446 -35.36 10.75 -3.91
C LEU A 446 -34.07 9.91 -3.79
N SER A 447 -34.08 8.70 -4.33
CA SER A 447 -32.92 7.82 -4.30
C SER A 447 -31.78 8.32 -5.19
N ALA A 448 -32.06 9.02 -6.30
CA ALA A 448 -31.05 9.70 -7.09
C ALA A 448 -30.33 10.78 -6.26
N ALA A 449 -31.10 11.64 -5.58
CA ALA A 449 -30.54 12.67 -4.71
C ALA A 449 -29.67 12.08 -3.57
N ALA A 450 -30.04 10.90 -3.05
CA ALA A 450 -29.30 10.21 -1.99
C ALA A 450 -27.91 9.72 -2.44
N VAL A 451 -27.71 9.39 -3.71
CA VAL A 451 -26.43 8.94 -4.29
C VAL A 451 -25.46 10.13 -4.51
N ALA A 452 -25.96 11.34 -4.72
CA ALA A 452 -25.16 12.49 -5.14
C ALA A 452 -23.99 12.83 -4.18
N PRO A 453 -24.12 12.79 -2.84
CA PRO A 453 -23.00 13.06 -1.93
C PRO A 453 -21.83 12.09 -2.12
N GLN A 454 -22.12 10.79 -2.28
CA GLN A 454 -21.10 9.76 -2.47
C GLN A 454 -20.41 9.92 -3.83
N LEU A 455 -21.19 10.14 -4.90
CA LEU A 455 -20.65 10.41 -6.23
C LEU A 455 -19.73 11.64 -6.24
N VAL A 456 -20.14 12.73 -5.58
CA VAL A 456 -19.33 13.96 -5.46
C VAL A 456 -18.03 13.71 -4.70
N ALA A 457 -18.05 12.90 -3.63
CA ALA A 457 -16.85 12.56 -2.88
C ALA A 457 -15.84 11.79 -3.75
N VAL A 458 -16.31 10.84 -4.56
CA VAL A 458 -15.44 10.09 -5.50
C VAL A 458 -14.96 10.98 -6.65
N CYS A 459 -15.82 11.82 -7.22
CA CYS A 459 -15.41 12.80 -8.24
C CYS A 459 -14.31 13.74 -7.75
N HIS A 460 -14.34 14.15 -6.48
CA HIS A 460 -13.27 14.95 -5.87
C HIS A 460 -11.91 14.20 -5.88
N LEU A 461 -11.92 12.89 -5.61
CA LEU A 461 -10.72 12.06 -5.65
C LEU A 461 -10.15 11.89 -7.07
N LEU A 462 -10.98 12.11 -8.08
CA LEU A 462 -10.61 12.09 -9.50
C LEU A 462 -10.27 13.49 -10.06
N GLY A 463 -10.35 14.54 -9.22
CA GLY A 463 -9.97 15.88 -9.60
C GLY A 463 -11.09 16.81 -10.05
N ALA A 464 -12.35 16.45 -9.80
CA ALA A 464 -13.48 17.32 -10.12
C ALA A 464 -13.41 18.64 -9.35
N GLY A 465 -13.52 19.76 -10.10
CA GLY A 465 -13.51 21.11 -9.56
C GLY A 465 -14.73 21.44 -8.71
N LEU A 466 -14.67 22.55 -7.96
CA LEU A 466 -15.75 22.99 -7.06
C LEU A 466 -17.09 23.17 -7.79
N GLU A 467 -17.09 23.80 -8.97
CA GLU A 467 -18.31 24.09 -9.72
C GLU A 467 -19.05 22.80 -10.11
N GLN A 468 -18.34 21.80 -10.61
CA GLN A 468 -18.91 20.50 -10.97
C GLN A 468 -19.48 19.80 -9.73
N ARG A 469 -18.75 19.78 -8.61
CA ARG A 469 -19.17 19.13 -7.36
C ARG A 469 -20.40 19.81 -6.76
N THR A 470 -20.40 21.13 -6.68
CA THR A 470 -21.53 21.88 -6.14
C THR A 470 -22.74 21.87 -7.10
N GLY A 471 -22.53 21.77 -8.40
CA GLY A 471 -23.57 21.60 -9.41
C GLY A 471 -24.37 20.32 -9.19
N LEU A 472 -23.71 19.18 -9.05
CA LEU A 472 -24.36 17.88 -8.77
C LEU A 472 -25.14 17.89 -7.45
N LEU A 473 -24.60 18.52 -6.40
CA LEU A 473 -25.31 18.61 -5.12
C LEU A 473 -26.53 19.51 -5.17
N ARG A 474 -26.46 20.64 -5.91
CA ARG A 474 -27.60 21.53 -6.13
C ARG A 474 -28.68 20.85 -6.99
N GLU A 475 -28.28 20.14 -8.05
CA GLU A 475 -29.22 19.31 -8.82
C GLU A 475 -29.96 18.32 -7.92
N GLY A 476 -29.26 17.64 -7.01
CA GLY A 476 -29.87 16.76 -6.00
C GLY A 476 -30.87 17.49 -5.09
N LEU A 477 -30.56 18.72 -4.66
CA LEU A 477 -31.49 19.55 -3.87
C LEU A 477 -32.73 19.95 -4.67
N ASP A 478 -32.56 20.30 -5.95
CA ASP A 478 -33.66 20.70 -6.85
C ASP A 478 -34.60 19.52 -7.12
N LEU A 479 -34.07 18.30 -7.29
CA LEU A 479 -34.86 17.07 -7.49
C LEU A 479 -35.86 16.81 -6.37
N ILE A 480 -35.52 17.18 -5.14
CA ILE A 480 -36.36 16.94 -3.95
C ILE A 480 -36.96 18.23 -3.34
N ALA A 481 -36.91 19.36 -4.08
CA ALA A 481 -37.31 20.67 -3.56
C ALA A 481 -38.74 20.72 -3.06
N SER A 482 -39.65 20.04 -3.76
CA SER A 482 -41.11 20.01 -3.43
C SER A 482 -41.48 19.03 -2.32
N ARG A 483 -40.55 18.16 -1.89
CA ARG A 483 -40.82 17.11 -0.90
C ARG A 483 -40.55 17.65 0.53
N THR A 484 -41.44 17.29 1.46
CA THR A 484 -41.36 17.72 2.89
C THR A 484 -41.42 16.56 3.87
N ASP A 485 -41.51 15.33 3.37
CA ASP A 485 -41.48 14.10 4.16
C ASP A 485 -40.07 13.88 4.80
N GLU A 486 -40.04 13.13 5.90
CA GLU A 486 -38.83 12.91 6.71
C GLU A 486 -37.64 12.37 5.89
N PRO A 487 -37.77 11.33 5.02
CA PRO A 487 -36.67 10.86 4.18
C PRO A 487 -36.11 11.96 3.26
N ALA A 488 -36.95 12.83 2.70
CA ALA A 488 -36.49 13.94 1.86
C ALA A 488 -35.75 15.02 2.70
N GLN A 489 -36.16 15.24 3.94
CA GLN A 489 -35.47 16.17 4.84
C GLN A 489 -34.08 15.66 5.24
N GLU A 490 -33.96 14.36 5.53
CA GLU A 490 -32.69 13.72 5.84
C GLU A 490 -31.71 13.80 4.66
N ILE A 491 -32.16 13.43 3.44
CA ILE A 491 -31.34 13.50 2.23
C ILE A 491 -30.94 14.96 1.94
N ARG A 492 -31.85 15.92 2.12
CA ARG A 492 -31.55 17.35 1.97
C ARG A 492 -30.47 17.80 2.94
N ALA A 493 -30.52 17.35 4.20
CA ALA A 493 -29.49 17.64 5.19
C ALA A 493 -28.13 17.02 4.79
N GLY A 494 -28.14 15.80 4.26
CA GLY A 494 -26.94 15.15 3.72
C GLY A 494 -26.32 15.91 2.53
N LEU A 495 -27.15 16.40 1.60
CA LEU A 495 -26.73 17.23 0.47
C LEU A 495 -26.11 18.56 0.96
N HIS A 496 -26.74 19.24 1.92
CA HIS A 496 -26.18 20.46 2.53
C HIS A 496 -24.87 20.17 3.27
N ALA A 497 -24.76 19.06 3.98
CA ALA A 497 -23.52 18.67 4.66
C ALA A 497 -22.37 18.43 3.65
N ALA A 498 -22.66 17.74 2.53
CA ALA A 498 -21.69 17.54 1.45
C ALA A 498 -21.31 18.88 0.75
N LEU A 499 -22.27 19.77 0.56
CA LEU A 499 -22.03 21.11 -0.01
C LEU A 499 -21.15 21.97 0.93
N SER A 500 -21.43 21.94 2.25
CA SER A 500 -20.59 22.56 3.27
C SER A 500 -19.15 22.02 3.23
N ALA A 501 -18.99 20.71 3.10
CA ALA A 501 -17.68 20.07 2.97
C ALA A 501 -16.95 20.51 1.69
N ALA A 502 -17.65 20.63 0.56
CA ALA A 502 -17.07 21.10 -0.71
C ALA A 502 -16.55 22.54 -0.60
N TYR A 503 -17.32 23.46 0.02
CA TYR A 503 -16.86 24.83 0.27
C TYR A 503 -15.71 24.91 1.27
N MET A 504 -15.72 24.08 2.33
CA MET A 504 -14.63 24.02 3.32
C MET A 504 -13.31 23.61 2.66
N LEU A 505 -13.35 22.63 1.75
CA LEU A 505 -12.16 22.19 1.00
C LEU A 505 -11.57 23.30 0.10
N ASP A 506 -12.44 24.16 -0.44
CA ASP A 506 -12.04 25.35 -1.22
C ASP A 506 -11.71 26.57 -0.35
N ARG A 507 -11.67 26.42 0.99
CA ARG A 507 -11.42 27.50 1.97
C ARG A 507 -12.46 28.63 1.98
N ARG A 508 -13.63 28.41 1.42
CA ARG A 508 -14.77 29.33 1.45
C ARG A 508 -15.54 29.12 2.75
N LEU A 509 -14.91 29.51 3.89
CA LEU A 509 -15.36 29.12 5.25
C LEU A 509 -16.71 29.75 5.63
N GLU A 510 -17.02 30.95 5.10
CA GLU A 510 -18.27 31.64 5.38
C GLU A 510 -19.44 30.90 4.72
N GLU A 511 -19.35 30.61 3.43
CA GLU A 511 -20.37 29.82 2.69
C GLU A 511 -20.48 28.38 3.22
N ALA A 512 -19.35 27.77 3.61
CA ALA A 512 -19.35 26.45 4.22
C ALA A 512 -20.14 26.44 5.53
N THR A 513 -20.00 27.49 6.37
CA THR A 513 -20.72 27.65 7.64
C THR A 513 -22.22 27.86 7.39
N GLU A 514 -22.57 28.76 6.48
CA GLU A 514 -23.99 29.06 6.16
C GLU A 514 -24.74 27.80 5.74
N VAL A 515 -24.14 27.01 4.83
CA VAL A 515 -24.75 25.75 4.35
C VAL A 515 -24.72 24.67 5.43
N GLY A 516 -23.68 24.63 6.27
CA GLY A 516 -23.58 23.70 7.40
C GLY A 516 -24.72 23.87 8.40
N VAL A 517 -25.10 25.12 8.72
CA VAL A 517 -26.26 25.45 9.58
C VAL A 517 -27.58 24.92 9.00
N LEU A 518 -27.74 24.95 7.67
CA LEU A 518 -28.93 24.36 7.03
C LEU A 518 -29.00 22.84 7.22
N ALA A 519 -27.85 22.16 7.19
CA ALA A 519 -27.79 20.73 7.50
C ALA A 519 -28.09 20.42 8.98
N GLU A 520 -27.62 21.26 9.93
CA GLU A 520 -27.91 21.11 11.37
C GLU A 520 -29.38 21.35 11.74
N ALA A 521 -30.16 22.00 10.88
CA ALA A 521 -31.58 22.21 11.09
C ALA A 521 -32.37 20.90 11.12
N PHE A 522 -31.89 19.85 10.48
CA PHE A 522 -32.40 18.49 10.61
C PHE A 522 -31.92 17.88 11.94
N LYS A 523 -32.84 17.82 12.90
CA LYS A 523 -32.50 17.31 14.24
C LYS A 523 -32.51 15.78 14.23
N VAL A 524 -31.37 15.19 14.44
CA VAL A 524 -31.16 13.76 14.67
C VAL A 524 -31.02 13.55 16.19
N GLU A 525 -31.85 12.68 16.76
CA GLU A 525 -31.79 12.36 18.21
C GLU A 525 -30.54 11.53 18.53
N ASP A 526 -30.17 10.60 17.65
CA ASP A 526 -28.98 9.76 17.80
C ASP A 526 -27.68 10.59 17.64
N CYS A 527 -26.88 10.60 18.68
CA CYS A 527 -25.61 11.35 18.70
C CYS A 527 -24.53 10.72 17.81
N ASP A 528 -24.62 9.45 17.51
CA ASP A 528 -23.66 8.70 16.69
C ASP A 528 -24.14 8.55 15.22
N HIS A 529 -25.17 9.28 14.81
CA HIS A 529 -25.69 9.29 13.43
C HIS A 529 -24.64 9.80 12.42
N PRO A 530 -24.55 9.19 11.20
CA PRO A 530 -23.55 9.55 10.17
C PRO A 530 -23.52 11.05 9.85
N LEU A 531 -24.69 11.67 9.66
CA LEU A 531 -24.81 13.11 9.36
C LEU A 531 -24.15 13.97 10.45
N ARG A 532 -24.36 13.66 11.73
CA ARG A 532 -23.75 14.43 12.85
C ARG A 532 -22.24 14.25 12.90
N CYS A 533 -21.73 13.06 12.62
CA CYS A 533 -20.29 12.80 12.53
C CYS A 533 -19.69 13.56 11.36
N HIS A 534 -20.33 13.53 10.18
CA HIS A 534 -19.90 14.26 8.99
C HIS A 534 -19.83 15.78 9.23
N LEU A 535 -20.92 16.37 9.76
CA LEU A 535 -20.98 17.80 10.07
C LEU A 535 -19.97 18.18 11.14
N GLY A 536 -19.84 17.40 12.22
CA GLY A 536 -18.86 17.65 13.26
C GLY A 536 -17.43 17.69 12.72
N GLY A 537 -17.07 16.79 11.79
CA GLY A 537 -15.81 16.81 11.09
C GLY A 537 -15.62 18.08 10.24
N THR A 538 -16.64 18.44 9.45
CA THR A 538 -16.58 19.60 8.55
C THR A 538 -16.52 20.92 9.33
N LEU A 539 -17.44 21.14 10.27
CA LEU A 539 -17.51 22.35 11.09
C LEU A 539 -16.28 22.51 12.00
N GLY A 540 -15.76 21.39 12.53
CA GLY A 540 -14.50 21.39 13.28
C GLY A 540 -13.33 21.89 12.44
N SER A 541 -13.21 21.45 11.17
CA SER A 541 -12.19 21.96 10.26
C SER A 541 -12.40 23.44 9.92
N ILE A 542 -13.64 23.88 9.70
CA ILE A 542 -13.96 25.29 9.47
C ILE A 542 -13.46 26.13 10.65
N LEU A 543 -13.74 25.74 11.89
CA LEU A 543 -13.29 26.44 13.09
C LEU A 543 -11.77 26.51 13.21
N VAL A 544 -11.08 25.41 12.88
CA VAL A 544 -9.61 25.37 12.91
C VAL A 544 -9.01 26.40 11.94
N PHE A 545 -9.45 26.41 10.69
CA PHE A 545 -8.96 27.37 9.68
C PHE A 545 -9.46 28.80 9.87
N ALA A 546 -10.54 28.98 10.63
CA ALA A 546 -11.02 30.30 11.07
C ALA A 546 -10.25 30.89 12.26
N GLY A 547 -9.27 30.15 12.83
CA GLY A 547 -8.47 30.58 13.98
C GLY A 547 -9.00 30.10 15.34
N ARG A 548 -10.21 29.52 15.40
CA ARG A 548 -10.81 28.94 16.62
C ARG A 548 -10.31 27.50 16.87
N MET A 549 -8.99 27.36 16.92
CA MET A 549 -8.33 26.05 16.83
C MET A 549 -8.72 25.10 17.97
N HIS A 550 -8.78 25.58 19.20
CA HIS A 550 -9.11 24.72 20.35
C HIS A 550 -10.49 24.06 20.22
N GLU A 551 -11.48 24.85 19.86
CA GLU A 551 -12.85 24.38 19.65
C GLU A 551 -12.94 23.43 18.44
N GLY A 552 -12.25 23.79 17.36
CA GLY A 552 -12.21 22.97 16.15
C GLY A 552 -11.57 21.60 16.38
N TRP A 553 -10.43 21.54 17.08
CA TRP A 553 -9.78 20.28 17.44
C TRP A 553 -10.66 19.40 18.33
N GLN A 554 -11.33 19.99 19.33
CA GLN A 554 -12.28 19.25 20.17
C GLN A 554 -13.45 18.69 19.35
N MET A 555 -14.00 19.48 18.44
CA MET A 555 -15.14 19.06 17.61
C MET A 555 -14.73 17.90 16.68
N LEU A 556 -13.57 17.97 16.03
CA LEU A 556 -13.01 16.90 15.20
C LEU A 556 -12.78 15.62 16.01
N ALA A 557 -12.12 15.71 17.16
CA ALA A 557 -11.87 14.55 18.02
C ALA A 557 -13.18 13.90 18.52
N ASN A 558 -14.19 14.71 18.86
CA ASN A 558 -15.50 14.22 19.24
C ASN A 558 -16.22 13.53 18.08
N ALA A 559 -16.12 14.07 16.85
CA ALA A 559 -16.71 13.46 15.67
C ALA A 559 -16.08 12.08 15.39
N ILE A 560 -14.74 11.95 15.46
CA ILE A 560 -14.04 10.68 15.36
C ILE A 560 -14.51 9.69 16.44
N GLY A 561 -14.57 10.13 17.69
CA GLY A 561 -15.01 9.28 18.80
C GLY A 561 -16.44 8.76 18.65
N ARG A 562 -17.35 9.60 18.13
CA ARG A 562 -18.73 9.19 17.81
C ARG A 562 -18.78 8.21 16.64
N ALA A 563 -18.10 8.53 15.55
CA ALA A 563 -18.07 7.68 14.37
C ALA A 563 -17.52 6.28 14.70
N ARG A 564 -16.48 6.19 15.55
CA ARG A 564 -15.93 4.90 16.02
C ARG A 564 -16.91 4.11 16.88
N ARG A 565 -17.67 4.77 17.77
CA ARG A 565 -18.67 4.07 18.59
C ARG A 565 -19.87 3.59 17.76
N GLY A 566 -20.27 4.38 16.77
CA GLY A 566 -21.36 4.04 15.87
C GLY A 566 -20.99 3.09 14.74
N GLY A 567 -19.73 2.60 14.66
CA GLY A 567 -19.29 1.72 13.56
C GLY A 567 -19.24 2.42 12.19
N LEU A 568 -19.14 3.75 12.17
CA LEU A 568 -19.16 4.57 10.96
C LEU A 568 -17.74 4.73 10.39
N GLU A 569 -17.24 3.73 9.72
CA GLU A 569 -15.85 3.63 9.26
C GLU A 569 -15.43 4.78 8.34
N ALA A 570 -16.26 5.10 7.36
CA ALA A 570 -16.02 6.18 6.42
C ALA A 570 -15.88 7.54 7.14
N GLU A 571 -16.76 7.84 8.11
CA GLU A 571 -16.75 9.09 8.85
C GLU A 571 -15.59 9.14 9.87
N ALA A 572 -15.24 8.01 10.48
CA ALA A 572 -14.07 7.92 11.36
C ALA A 572 -12.77 8.16 10.59
N ALA A 573 -12.55 7.44 9.47
CA ALA A 573 -11.38 7.61 8.61
C ALA A 573 -11.29 9.04 8.04
N ARG A 574 -12.43 9.60 7.59
CA ARG A 574 -12.52 10.99 7.16
C ARG A 574 -12.13 11.96 8.29
N GLY A 575 -12.59 11.73 9.52
CA GLY A 575 -12.24 12.53 10.67
C GLY A 575 -10.75 12.54 10.96
N TYR A 576 -10.11 11.39 11.00
CA TYR A 576 -8.66 11.24 11.15
C TYR A 576 -7.90 11.96 10.05
N ARG A 577 -8.33 11.81 8.79
CA ARG A 577 -7.76 12.51 7.65
C ARG A 577 -7.84 14.03 7.82
N MET A 578 -9.00 14.55 8.26
CA MET A 578 -9.22 16.00 8.42
C MET A 578 -8.37 16.59 9.54
N ILE A 579 -8.34 15.99 10.72
CA ILE A 579 -7.57 16.50 11.87
C ILE A 579 -6.07 16.40 11.58
N GLY A 580 -5.60 15.28 11.06
CA GLY A 580 -4.19 15.04 10.76
C GLY A 580 -3.64 15.94 9.66
N SER A 581 -4.36 16.07 8.53
CA SER A 581 -3.93 16.94 7.43
C SER A 581 -3.99 18.42 7.80
N SER A 582 -5.02 18.86 8.53
CA SER A 582 -5.12 20.25 9.01
C SER A 582 -3.96 20.59 9.94
N ALA A 583 -3.67 19.72 10.92
CA ALA A 583 -2.55 19.91 11.85
C ALA A 583 -1.20 19.95 11.11
N SER A 584 -1.02 19.13 10.07
CA SER A 584 0.24 19.09 9.30
C SER A 584 0.54 20.40 8.56
N VAL A 585 -0.48 21.10 8.04
CA VAL A 585 -0.30 22.37 7.32
C VAL A 585 -0.29 23.60 8.25
N LEU A 586 -0.81 23.47 9.46
CA LEU A 586 -0.89 24.55 10.46
C LEU A 586 0.29 24.56 11.44
N VAL A 587 1.34 23.77 11.17
CA VAL A 587 2.57 23.68 11.97
C VAL A 587 2.31 23.14 13.40
N GLU A 588 1.34 22.20 13.51
CA GLU A 588 1.00 21.47 14.75
C GLU A 588 1.46 20.00 14.62
N TYR A 589 2.79 19.79 14.43
CA TYR A 589 3.31 18.49 14.01
C TYR A 589 3.15 17.37 15.01
N ASP A 590 3.19 17.65 16.33
CA ASP A 590 2.91 16.64 17.36
C ASP A 590 1.48 16.10 17.24
N LEU A 591 0.53 17.01 17.07
CA LEU A 591 -0.87 16.67 16.86
C LEU A 591 -1.07 15.92 15.53
N ALA A 592 -0.44 16.41 14.46
CA ALA A 592 -0.50 15.78 13.14
C ALA A 592 0.01 14.35 13.20
N ARG A 593 1.19 14.13 13.78
CA ARG A 593 1.81 12.80 13.88
C ARG A 593 0.94 11.83 14.67
N LEU A 594 0.39 12.27 15.80
CA LEU A 594 -0.52 11.47 16.61
C LEU A 594 -1.71 10.98 15.80
N TRP A 595 -2.47 11.91 15.21
CA TRP A 595 -3.71 11.60 14.54
C TRP A 595 -3.51 10.93 13.16
N LEU A 596 -2.43 11.25 12.43
CA LEU A 596 -2.10 10.58 11.18
C LEU A 596 -1.66 9.13 11.44
N SER A 597 -0.84 8.87 12.46
CA SER A 597 -0.40 7.51 12.77
C SER A 597 -1.56 6.63 13.23
N GLU A 598 -2.39 7.12 14.16
CA GLU A 598 -3.59 6.42 14.60
C GLU A 598 -4.59 6.22 13.45
N GLY A 599 -4.76 7.24 12.61
CA GLY A 599 -5.66 7.19 11.46
C GLY A 599 -5.21 6.23 10.37
N ILE A 600 -3.90 6.12 10.11
CA ILE A 600 -3.33 5.14 9.17
C ILE A 600 -3.57 3.72 9.70
N GLU A 601 -3.29 3.47 11.00
CA GLU A 601 -3.54 2.17 11.62
C GLU A 601 -5.04 1.83 11.58
N TYR A 602 -5.90 2.79 11.87
CA TYR A 602 -7.35 2.60 11.79
C TYR A 602 -7.80 2.28 10.36
N ALA A 603 -7.42 3.10 9.38
CA ALA A 603 -7.82 2.94 7.98
C ALA A 603 -7.29 1.61 7.37
N ASP A 604 -6.09 1.19 7.77
CA ASP A 604 -5.54 -0.11 7.38
C ASP A 604 -6.37 -1.27 7.97
N SER A 605 -6.84 -1.12 9.21
CA SER A 605 -7.63 -2.14 9.91
C SER A 605 -9.06 -2.31 9.41
N VAL A 606 -9.60 -1.29 8.73
CA VAL A 606 -10.94 -1.29 8.12
C VAL A 606 -10.89 -1.17 6.58
N GLU A 607 -9.78 -1.47 5.96
CA GLU A 607 -9.56 -1.46 4.50
C GLU A 607 -9.96 -0.14 3.78
N ARG A 608 -9.88 0.99 4.49
CA ARG A 608 -10.13 2.33 3.92
C ARG A 608 -8.85 2.86 3.26
N PHE A 609 -8.40 2.21 2.18
CA PHE A 609 -7.09 2.46 1.58
C PHE A 609 -6.92 3.84 0.98
N ASN A 610 -7.97 4.42 0.43
CA ASN A 610 -7.94 5.81 -0.04
C ASN A 610 -7.59 6.79 1.10
N ASP A 611 -8.25 6.67 2.26
CA ASP A 611 -7.98 7.52 3.41
C ASP A 611 -6.58 7.25 3.99
N ARG A 612 -6.15 5.98 4.02
CA ARG A 612 -4.80 5.56 4.43
C ARG A 612 -3.71 6.20 3.59
N HIS A 613 -3.81 6.12 2.25
CA HIS A 613 -2.80 6.66 1.34
C HIS A 613 -2.69 8.18 1.45
N TYR A 614 -3.82 8.87 1.57
CA TYR A 614 -3.83 10.32 1.80
C TYR A 614 -3.15 10.71 3.11
N MET A 615 -3.46 10.04 4.22
CA MET A 615 -2.83 10.28 5.52
C MET A 615 -1.34 9.96 5.49
N ALA A 616 -0.92 8.92 4.79
CA ALA A 616 0.50 8.58 4.62
C ALA A 616 1.28 9.66 3.88
N ALA A 617 0.68 10.29 2.84
CA ALA A 617 1.29 11.42 2.16
C ALA A 617 1.44 12.65 3.08
N HIS A 618 0.46 12.92 3.96
CA HIS A 618 0.56 13.98 4.96
C HIS A 618 1.54 13.67 6.08
N LEU A 619 1.70 12.41 6.48
CA LEU A 619 2.74 12.01 7.43
C LEU A 619 4.15 12.23 6.82
N ALA A 620 4.33 11.92 5.54
CA ALA A 620 5.56 12.24 4.82
C ALA A 620 5.81 13.77 4.76
N HIS A 621 4.76 14.60 4.66
CA HIS A 621 4.89 16.05 4.77
C HIS A 621 5.36 16.49 6.18
N VAL A 622 4.86 15.86 7.24
CA VAL A 622 5.34 16.12 8.61
C VAL A 622 6.82 15.73 8.75
N ASP A 623 7.21 14.56 8.23
CA ASP A 623 8.61 14.12 8.22
C ASP A 623 9.54 15.11 7.49
N TRP A 624 9.10 15.65 6.34
CA TRP A 624 9.82 16.70 5.64
C TRP A 624 9.92 17.98 6.48
N ALA A 625 8.82 18.41 7.07
CA ALA A 625 8.75 19.62 7.86
C ALA A 625 9.65 19.59 9.09
N GLU A 626 9.85 18.42 9.69
CA GLU A 626 10.72 18.18 10.85
C GLU A 626 12.19 17.89 10.48
N GLY A 627 12.52 17.78 9.17
CA GLY A 627 13.87 17.52 8.69
C GLY A 627 14.22 16.03 8.54
N ALA A 628 13.27 15.12 8.71
CA ALA A 628 13.45 13.67 8.52
C ALA A 628 13.34 13.27 7.04
N TRP A 629 14.11 13.91 6.16
CA TRP A 629 13.93 13.82 4.70
C TRP A 629 14.06 12.44 4.08
N PRO A 630 14.92 11.51 4.55
CA PRO A 630 14.91 10.14 4.02
C PRO A 630 13.59 9.42 4.27
N ALA A 631 12.95 9.63 5.43
CA ALA A 631 11.63 9.07 5.74
C ALA A 631 10.54 9.73 4.91
N ALA A 632 10.59 11.07 4.76
CA ALA A 632 9.67 11.84 3.94
C ALA A 632 9.66 11.38 2.49
N GLU A 633 10.84 11.24 1.87
CA GLU A 633 10.98 10.77 0.50
C GLU A 633 10.43 9.35 0.31
N ALA A 634 10.82 8.43 1.21
CA ALA A 634 10.35 7.05 1.14
C ALA A 634 8.82 6.95 1.37
N GLY A 635 8.27 7.74 2.29
CA GLY A 635 6.83 7.81 2.58
C GLY A 635 6.04 8.36 1.40
N ALA A 636 6.47 9.50 0.85
CA ALA A 636 5.83 10.13 -0.30
C ALA A 636 5.91 9.26 -1.57
N ALA A 637 7.05 8.62 -1.84
CA ALA A 637 7.20 7.72 -2.98
C ALA A 637 6.27 6.51 -2.88
N ARG A 638 6.08 5.94 -1.68
CA ARG A 638 5.10 4.86 -1.45
C ARG A 638 3.67 5.36 -1.66
N ALA A 639 3.30 6.50 -1.05
CA ALA A 639 1.97 7.05 -1.22
C ALA A 639 1.63 7.34 -2.68
N LEU A 640 2.63 7.78 -3.48
CA LEU A 640 2.49 8.02 -4.91
C LEU A 640 2.34 6.71 -5.71
N ALA A 641 3.01 5.64 -5.30
CA ALA A 641 2.97 4.35 -5.99
C ALA A 641 1.68 3.57 -5.69
N ASP A 642 1.19 3.65 -4.45
CA ASP A 642 0.09 2.83 -3.95
C ASP A 642 -1.27 3.54 -4.07
N GLY A 643 -1.32 4.87 -3.89
CA GLY A 643 -2.56 5.66 -3.90
C GLY A 643 -3.04 6.03 -5.31
N GLN A 644 -4.33 5.83 -5.57
CA GLN A 644 -4.99 6.19 -6.84
C GLN A 644 -5.63 7.58 -6.82
N GLY A 645 -5.88 8.13 -5.62
CA GLY A 645 -6.52 9.45 -5.48
C GLY A 645 -5.60 10.60 -5.88
N ILE A 646 -6.13 11.56 -6.68
CA ILE A 646 -5.38 12.74 -7.15
C ILE A 646 -4.86 13.58 -5.98
N THR A 647 -5.60 13.67 -4.88
CA THR A 647 -5.22 14.44 -3.69
C THR A 647 -4.00 13.85 -2.99
N THR A 648 -3.88 12.51 -2.97
CA THR A 648 -2.70 11.79 -2.49
C THR A 648 -1.51 12.06 -3.40
N ARG A 649 -1.70 11.96 -4.73
CA ARG A 649 -0.66 12.24 -5.73
C ARG A 649 -0.10 13.65 -5.59
N ILE A 650 -0.94 14.68 -5.53
CA ILE A 650 -0.52 16.08 -5.39
C ILE A 650 0.28 16.27 -4.09
N THR A 651 -0.20 15.75 -2.96
CA THR A 651 0.50 15.89 -1.67
C THR A 651 1.87 15.19 -1.69
N ALA A 652 1.95 14.00 -2.27
CA ALA A 652 3.22 13.27 -2.43
C ALA A 652 4.21 14.01 -3.33
N LEU A 653 3.74 14.60 -4.46
CA LEU A 653 4.56 15.43 -5.35
C LEU A 653 5.10 16.68 -4.66
N HIS A 654 4.31 17.36 -3.80
CA HIS A 654 4.80 18.45 -2.98
C HIS A 654 5.99 18.02 -2.13
N VAL A 655 5.88 16.90 -1.40
CA VAL A 655 6.95 16.42 -0.53
C VAL A 655 8.20 16.02 -1.32
N LEU A 656 8.04 15.26 -2.41
CA LEU A 656 9.17 14.86 -3.27
C LEU A 656 9.87 16.07 -3.87
N GLY A 657 9.10 17.05 -4.36
CA GLY A 657 9.64 18.29 -4.89
C GLY A 657 10.38 19.12 -3.84
N TYR A 658 9.85 19.22 -2.61
CA TYR A 658 10.52 19.94 -1.51
C TYR A 658 11.83 19.27 -1.08
N VAL A 659 11.86 17.92 -1.01
CA VAL A 659 13.10 17.19 -0.71
C VAL A 659 14.12 17.40 -1.84
N ALA A 660 13.70 17.29 -3.09
CA ALA A 660 14.56 17.54 -4.25
C ALA A 660 15.11 18.98 -4.27
N LEU A 661 14.24 19.97 -3.99
CA LEU A 661 14.63 21.39 -3.85
C LEU A 661 15.72 21.56 -2.78
N GLY A 662 15.51 21.00 -1.60
CA GLY A 662 16.45 21.11 -0.49
C GLY A 662 17.80 20.46 -0.78
N ARG A 663 17.83 19.41 -1.58
CA ARG A 663 19.05 18.72 -2.06
C ARG A 663 19.72 19.42 -3.25
N GLY A 664 19.14 20.49 -3.79
CA GLY A 664 19.65 21.20 -4.95
C GLY A 664 19.37 20.53 -6.31
N SER A 665 18.48 19.53 -6.35
CA SER A 665 18.01 18.88 -7.59
C SER A 665 16.86 19.69 -8.21
N PHE A 666 17.21 20.90 -8.72
CA PHE A 666 16.21 21.91 -9.13
C PHE A 666 15.29 21.44 -10.26
N ASP A 667 15.80 20.66 -11.22
CA ASP A 667 14.98 20.20 -12.35
C ASP A 667 13.93 19.17 -11.87
N THR A 668 14.32 18.22 -11.03
CA THR A 668 13.37 17.27 -10.41
C THR A 668 12.35 18.01 -9.53
N ALA A 669 12.78 19.04 -8.79
CA ALA A 669 11.89 19.83 -7.96
C ALA A 669 10.88 20.60 -8.84
N ASP A 670 11.33 21.22 -9.93
CA ASP A 670 10.50 21.97 -10.88
C ASP A 670 9.46 21.04 -11.53
N ASP A 671 9.87 19.86 -12.01
CA ASP A 671 8.96 18.85 -12.59
C ASP A 671 7.85 18.46 -11.60
N CYS A 672 8.22 18.10 -10.36
CA CYS A 672 7.24 17.74 -9.33
C CYS A 672 6.28 18.90 -9.02
N MET A 673 6.79 20.13 -8.88
CA MET A 673 5.97 21.29 -8.56
C MET A 673 5.05 21.70 -9.71
N ARG A 674 5.51 21.64 -10.96
CA ARG A 674 4.67 21.94 -12.13
C ARG A 674 3.59 20.90 -12.33
N GLU A 675 3.88 19.62 -12.16
CA GLU A 675 2.87 18.56 -12.20
C GLU A 675 1.82 18.76 -11.10
N ALA A 676 2.25 18.99 -9.85
CA ALA A 676 1.34 19.26 -8.75
C ALA A 676 0.49 20.51 -8.95
N ALA A 677 1.08 21.59 -9.48
CA ALA A 677 0.36 22.82 -9.80
C ALA A 677 -0.69 22.59 -10.89
N ALA A 678 -0.35 21.91 -11.98
CA ALA A 678 -1.29 21.63 -13.08
C ALA A 678 -2.49 20.79 -12.60
N LEU A 679 -2.25 19.74 -11.80
CA LEU A 679 -3.30 18.92 -11.21
C LEU A 679 -4.17 19.74 -10.23
N GLY A 680 -3.55 20.55 -9.39
CA GLY A 680 -4.25 21.42 -8.44
C GLY A 680 -5.07 22.50 -9.14
N GLU A 681 -4.55 23.12 -10.19
CA GLU A 681 -5.25 24.14 -11.01
C GLU A 681 -6.47 23.55 -11.71
N ALA A 682 -6.39 22.30 -12.18
CA ALA A 682 -7.54 21.59 -12.74
C ALA A 682 -8.66 21.38 -11.68
N MET A 683 -8.31 21.15 -10.42
CA MET A 683 -9.26 21.07 -9.31
C MET A 683 -9.77 22.43 -8.85
N GLY A 684 -8.98 23.49 -9.03
CA GLY A 684 -9.28 24.85 -8.56
C GLY A 684 -9.19 25.03 -7.04
N GLU A 685 -8.54 24.13 -6.30
CA GLU A 685 -8.46 24.16 -4.83
C GLU A 685 -7.15 24.79 -4.33
N LEU A 686 -7.25 25.87 -3.55
CA LEU A 686 -6.09 26.60 -3.00
C LEU A 686 -5.09 25.66 -2.30
N GLN A 687 -5.60 24.74 -1.48
CA GLN A 687 -4.77 23.78 -0.74
C GLN A 687 -3.97 22.82 -1.63
N ARG A 688 -4.35 22.66 -2.89
CA ARG A 688 -3.66 21.79 -3.87
C ARG A 688 -2.68 22.59 -4.72
N ILE A 689 -2.96 23.86 -4.94
CA ILE A 689 -2.21 24.74 -5.84
C ILE A 689 -1.09 25.46 -5.09
N SER A 690 -1.43 26.10 -3.95
CA SER A 690 -0.55 27.05 -3.26
C SER A 690 0.79 26.44 -2.83
N PRO A 691 0.85 25.20 -2.30
CA PRO A 691 2.13 24.58 -1.92
C PRO A 691 3.09 24.41 -3.11
N ALA A 692 2.57 24.08 -4.31
CA ALA A 692 3.38 23.95 -5.51
C ALA A 692 3.93 25.33 -5.97
N TRP A 693 3.12 26.38 -5.95
CA TRP A 693 3.59 27.74 -6.30
C TRP A 693 4.65 28.25 -5.33
N TRP A 694 4.54 27.95 -4.03
CA TRP A 694 5.62 28.26 -3.08
C TRP A 694 6.91 27.52 -3.41
N GLY A 695 6.81 26.25 -3.83
CA GLY A 695 7.95 25.48 -4.31
C GLY A 695 8.62 26.15 -5.52
N LEU A 696 7.83 26.56 -6.53
CA LEU A 696 8.31 27.27 -7.71
C LEU A 696 8.93 28.63 -7.35
N ALA A 697 8.32 29.39 -6.43
CA ALA A 697 8.91 30.64 -5.92
C ALA A 697 10.28 30.42 -5.27
N SER A 698 10.41 29.33 -4.50
CA SER A 698 11.66 28.96 -3.82
C SER A 698 12.74 28.49 -4.81
N ILE A 699 12.35 27.75 -5.86
CA ILE A 699 13.24 27.34 -6.95
C ILE A 699 13.77 28.57 -7.68
N ALA A 700 12.89 29.48 -8.10
CA ALA A 700 13.27 30.73 -8.79
C ALA A 700 14.22 31.58 -7.93
N LEU A 701 13.93 31.72 -6.64
CA LEU A 701 14.80 32.47 -5.72
C LEU A 701 16.20 31.84 -5.59
N LEU A 702 16.30 30.51 -5.55
CA LEU A 702 17.57 29.80 -5.45
C LEU A 702 18.34 29.74 -6.79
N ARG A 703 17.66 29.93 -7.93
CA ARG A 703 18.26 30.11 -9.25
C ARG A 703 18.69 31.57 -9.52
N ASP A 704 18.56 32.46 -8.53
CA ASP A 704 18.83 33.89 -8.64
C ASP A 704 17.91 34.62 -9.65
N GLU A 705 16.65 34.23 -9.69
CA GLU A 705 15.56 34.77 -10.53
C GLU A 705 14.50 35.47 -9.63
N PRO A 706 14.86 36.56 -8.93
CA PRO A 706 13.98 37.16 -7.92
C PRO A 706 12.69 37.76 -8.49
N ALA A 707 12.69 38.18 -9.75
CA ALA A 707 11.48 38.71 -10.39
C ALA A 707 10.42 37.59 -10.58
N GLU A 708 10.83 36.37 -10.98
CA GLU A 708 9.94 35.25 -11.12
C GLU A 708 9.47 34.77 -9.74
N ALA A 709 10.37 34.70 -8.74
CA ALA A 709 10.01 34.36 -7.35
C ALA A 709 8.92 35.30 -6.79
N ILE A 710 9.03 36.61 -7.04
CA ILE A 710 8.01 37.61 -6.67
C ILE A 710 6.69 37.30 -7.39
N GLY A 711 6.72 36.99 -8.68
CA GLY A 711 5.50 36.64 -9.43
C GLY A 711 4.74 35.46 -8.81
N TRP A 712 5.43 34.39 -8.44
CA TRP A 712 4.84 33.26 -7.77
C TRP A 712 4.32 33.62 -6.37
N CYS A 713 5.06 34.42 -5.59
CA CYS A 713 4.64 34.87 -4.27
C CYS A 713 3.36 35.70 -4.33
N GLU A 714 3.28 36.67 -5.26
CA GLU A 714 2.09 37.51 -5.44
C GLU A 714 0.88 36.66 -5.84
N ARG A 715 1.05 35.73 -6.76
CA ARG A 715 -0.01 34.81 -7.17
C ARG A 715 -0.55 33.98 -5.98
N GLY A 716 0.34 33.45 -5.15
CA GLY A 716 -0.04 32.71 -3.94
C GLY A 716 -0.74 33.59 -2.90
N TYR A 717 -0.28 34.81 -2.71
CA TYR A 717 -0.92 35.79 -1.84
C TYR A 717 -2.32 36.19 -2.34
N GLU A 718 -2.49 36.53 -3.61
CA GLU A 718 -3.79 36.94 -4.19
C GLU A 718 -4.83 35.80 -4.03
N ALA A 719 -4.43 34.56 -4.32
CA ALA A 719 -5.31 33.42 -4.15
C ALA A 719 -5.73 33.21 -2.68
N SER A 720 -4.79 33.30 -1.73
CA SER A 720 -5.05 33.17 -0.29
C SER A 720 -5.86 34.34 0.25
N ALA A 721 -5.59 35.57 -0.17
CA ALA A 721 -6.30 36.78 0.27
C ALA A 721 -7.78 36.77 -0.15
N LYS A 722 -8.08 36.22 -1.33
CA LYS A 722 -9.46 36.09 -1.84
C LYS A 722 -10.37 35.30 -0.89
N VAL A 723 -9.82 34.28 -0.21
CA VAL A 723 -10.54 33.39 0.72
C VAL A 723 -10.10 33.61 2.17
N ARG A 724 -9.30 34.61 2.45
CA ARG A 724 -8.77 34.99 3.77
C ARG A 724 -8.06 33.81 4.45
N ASP A 725 -7.30 33.00 3.69
CA ASP A 725 -6.58 31.85 4.21
C ASP A 725 -5.16 32.23 4.71
N ALA A 726 -4.85 31.91 5.96
CA ALA A 726 -3.55 32.12 6.59
C ALA A 726 -2.61 30.92 6.46
N ALA A 727 -3.17 29.71 6.32
CA ALA A 727 -2.42 28.45 6.34
C ALA A 727 -1.46 28.34 5.14
N TYR A 728 -1.91 28.76 3.97
CA TYR A 728 -1.14 28.65 2.74
C TYR A 728 -0.39 29.90 2.34
N VAL A 729 -0.59 31.05 3.07
CA VAL A 729 0.17 32.28 2.80
C VAL A 729 1.44 32.41 3.62
N PHE A 730 1.51 31.78 4.83
CA PHE A 730 2.66 31.98 5.71
C PHE A 730 4.02 31.58 5.10
N PRO A 731 4.15 30.50 4.29
CA PRO A 731 5.44 30.13 3.69
C PRO A 731 5.99 31.19 2.73
N TYR A 732 5.09 31.96 2.09
CA TYR A 732 5.49 33.02 1.16
C TYR A 732 6.06 34.25 1.86
N VAL A 733 5.77 34.49 3.14
CA VAL A 733 6.22 35.71 3.85
C VAL A 733 7.73 35.85 3.75
N VAL A 734 8.47 34.85 4.18
CA VAL A 734 9.94 34.87 4.20
C VAL A 734 10.51 34.80 2.77
N THR A 735 9.94 33.94 1.92
CA THR A 735 10.38 33.78 0.52
C THR A 735 10.20 35.07 -0.26
N GLY A 736 9.05 35.76 -0.13
CA GLY A 736 8.79 37.02 -0.79
C GLY A 736 9.67 38.15 -0.26
N VAL A 737 9.84 38.26 1.07
CA VAL A 737 10.80 39.25 1.62
C VAL A 737 12.20 39.07 1.02
N ARG A 738 12.69 37.82 0.94
CA ARG A 738 14.00 37.51 0.34
C ARG A 738 14.05 37.89 -1.14
N ALA A 739 12.99 37.61 -1.91
CA ALA A 739 12.91 37.92 -3.33
C ALA A 739 12.92 39.42 -3.59
N TYR A 740 12.15 40.23 -2.84
CA TYR A 740 12.17 41.68 -2.95
C TYR A 740 13.53 42.27 -2.54
N LEU A 741 14.14 41.78 -1.46
CA LEU A 741 15.47 42.20 -1.03
C LEU A 741 16.57 41.81 -2.03
N ALA A 742 16.49 40.65 -2.67
CA ALA A 742 17.41 40.26 -3.74
C ALA A 742 17.31 41.18 -4.94
N LYS A 743 16.10 41.67 -5.24
CA LYS A 743 15.88 42.71 -6.29
C LYS A 743 16.26 44.12 -5.85
N GLN A 744 16.80 44.30 -4.64
CA GLN A 744 17.10 45.61 -4.03
C GLN A 744 15.89 46.53 -3.84
N ASP A 745 14.69 45.94 -3.75
CA ASP A 745 13.43 46.66 -3.55
C ASP A 745 12.99 46.58 -2.09
N LEU A 746 13.57 47.41 -1.24
CA LEU A 746 13.24 47.49 0.19
C LEU A 746 11.80 47.98 0.43
N THR A 747 11.27 48.82 -0.44
CA THR A 747 9.90 49.33 -0.32
C THR A 747 8.91 48.22 -0.59
N GLY A 748 9.13 47.43 -1.63
CA GLY A 748 8.36 46.26 -1.93
C GLY A 748 8.43 45.21 -0.81
N ALA A 749 9.61 44.95 -0.22
CA ALA A 749 9.77 44.04 0.89
C ALA A 749 8.94 44.45 2.14
N ARG A 750 8.91 45.76 2.45
CA ARG A 750 8.10 46.29 3.58
C ARG A 750 6.59 46.17 3.30
N ASP A 751 6.17 46.54 2.07
CA ASP A 751 4.77 46.42 1.69
C ASP A 751 4.30 44.95 1.69
N TRP A 752 5.13 44.05 1.16
CA TRP A 752 4.88 42.61 1.21
C TRP A 752 4.68 42.11 2.64
N LEU A 753 5.59 42.43 3.54
CA LEU A 753 5.50 42.05 4.95
C LEU A 753 4.26 42.64 5.63
N ARG A 754 3.88 43.87 5.31
CA ARG A 754 2.67 44.51 5.83
C ARG A 754 1.42 43.77 5.35
N ARG A 755 1.25 43.57 4.04
CA ARG A 755 0.06 42.90 3.44
C ARG A 755 -0.11 41.46 3.95
N THR A 756 0.95 40.68 3.90
CA THR A 756 0.92 39.29 4.42
C THR A 756 0.69 39.26 5.92
N GLY A 757 1.25 40.22 6.66
CA GLY A 757 1.06 40.34 8.10
C GLY A 757 -0.37 40.69 8.50
N GLU A 758 -1.06 41.52 7.73
CA GLU A 758 -2.48 41.83 7.94
C GLU A 758 -3.32 40.56 7.83
N LEU A 759 -3.11 39.75 6.78
CA LEU A 759 -3.83 38.50 6.55
C LEU A 759 -3.57 37.45 7.63
N LEU A 760 -2.30 37.27 8.08
CA LEU A 760 -1.97 36.30 9.12
C LEU A 760 -2.55 36.69 10.48
N ARG A 761 -2.57 37.98 10.84
CA ARG A 761 -3.14 38.45 12.12
C ARG A 761 -4.66 38.43 12.14
N ASP A 762 -5.32 38.50 10.97
CA ASP A 762 -6.78 38.38 10.88
C ASP A 762 -7.28 37.02 11.36
N ARG A 763 -6.52 35.92 11.11
CA ARG A 763 -6.87 34.56 11.56
C ARG A 763 -6.20 34.13 12.87
N GLU A 764 -5.14 34.78 13.28
CA GLU A 764 -4.38 34.51 14.52
C GLU A 764 -3.97 33.03 14.72
N ILE A 765 -3.68 32.32 13.61
CA ILE A 765 -3.24 30.92 13.68
C ILE A 765 -1.81 30.86 14.23
N PRO A 766 -1.59 30.30 15.44
CA PRO A 766 -0.31 30.45 16.13
C PRO A 766 0.88 29.91 15.33
N GLY A 767 0.73 28.76 14.62
CA GLY A 767 1.80 28.13 13.85
C GLY A 767 2.32 28.96 12.68
N THR A 768 1.57 29.99 12.22
CA THR A 768 1.91 30.80 11.05
C THR A 768 2.63 32.12 11.40
N LEU A 769 2.49 32.58 12.64
CA LEU A 769 2.91 33.95 13.01
C LEU A 769 4.43 34.15 13.08
N GLY A 770 5.20 33.10 13.32
CA GLY A 770 6.68 33.18 13.34
C GLY A 770 7.31 33.67 12.04
N ALA A 771 6.60 33.54 10.92
CA ALA A 771 7.03 34.07 9.65
C ALA A 771 7.16 35.59 9.63
N LEU A 772 6.35 36.29 10.43
CA LEU A 772 6.37 37.76 10.52
C LEU A 772 7.64 38.27 11.23
N ASP A 773 8.02 37.66 12.35
CA ASP A 773 9.27 37.99 13.04
C ASP A 773 10.47 37.71 12.16
N HIS A 774 10.46 36.57 11.42
CA HIS A 774 11.53 36.22 10.49
C HIS A 774 11.64 37.25 9.35
N GLY A 775 10.52 37.61 8.71
CA GLY A 775 10.46 38.61 7.66
C GLY A 775 10.90 40.00 8.14
N ALA A 776 10.45 40.44 9.31
CA ALA A 776 10.84 41.72 9.91
C ALA A 776 12.34 41.75 10.22
N GLY A 777 12.87 40.67 10.77
CA GLY A 777 14.29 40.53 11.03
C GLY A 777 15.15 40.67 9.78
N LEU A 778 14.71 40.11 8.64
CA LEU A 778 15.41 40.28 7.33
C LEU A 778 15.36 41.73 6.82
N VAL A 779 14.21 42.39 6.91
CA VAL A 779 14.04 43.78 6.52
C VAL A 779 14.97 44.69 7.35
N HIS A 780 14.93 44.58 8.69
CA HIS A 780 15.80 45.36 9.58
C HIS A 780 17.29 45.04 9.38
N LEU A 781 17.64 43.81 9.06
CA LEU A 781 19.02 43.46 8.73
C LEU A 781 19.50 44.14 7.45
N HIS A 782 18.66 44.22 6.44
CA HIS A 782 18.97 44.91 5.18
C HIS A 782 19.14 46.40 5.42
N GLU A 783 18.33 47.02 6.28
CA GLU A 783 18.41 48.43 6.67
C GLU A 783 19.64 48.74 7.55
N GLY A 784 20.39 47.74 7.98
CA GLY A 784 21.51 47.95 8.89
C GLY A 784 21.10 48.11 10.36
N GLN A 785 19.83 47.95 10.69
CA GLN A 785 19.29 48.03 12.06
C GLN A 785 19.57 46.71 12.84
N THR A 786 20.82 46.33 12.97
CA THR A 786 21.25 45.02 13.46
C THR A 786 20.76 44.70 14.90
N GLY A 787 20.51 45.73 15.71
CA GLY A 787 19.95 45.57 17.09
C GLY A 787 18.50 45.03 17.05
N LYS A 788 17.64 45.58 16.20
CA LYS A 788 16.25 45.13 16.01
C LYS A 788 16.24 43.76 15.29
N ALA A 789 17.00 43.67 14.19
CA ALA A 789 17.12 42.42 13.45
C ALA A 789 17.49 41.24 14.34
N ARG A 790 18.43 41.43 15.30
CA ARG A 790 18.85 40.40 16.24
C ARG A 790 17.68 39.87 17.08
N VAL A 791 16.90 40.78 17.67
CA VAL A 791 15.78 40.41 18.56
C VAL A 791 14.72 39.61 17.78
N GLU A 792 14.39 40.05 16.57
CA GLU A 792 13.37 39.40 15.75
C GLU A 792 13.81 38.06 15.19
N LEU A 793 15.05 37.94 14.71
CA LEU A 793 15.61 36.70 14.25
C LEU A 793 15.82 35.68 15.38
N GLU A 794 16.17 36.14 16.61
CA GLU A 794 16.23 35.27 17.78
C GLU A 794 14.84 34.71 18.13
N ARG A 795 13.80 35.54 18.14
CA ARG A 795 12.40 35.12 18.34
C ARG A 795 11.94 34.14 17.25
N ALA A 796 12.23 34.46 15.99
CA ALA A 796 11.86 33.59 14.87
C ALA A 796 12.52 32.20 14.98
N ALA A 797 13.82 32.14 15.28
CA ALA A 797 14.54 30.86 15.42
C ALA A 797 14.05 30.05 16.63
N GLU A 798 13.75 30.73 17.76
CA GLU A 798 13.16 30.07 18.92
C GLU A 798 11.76 29.54 18.64
N PHE A 799 10.94 30.32 17.96
CA PHE A 799 9.60 29.95 17.52
C PHE A 799 9.62 28.70 16.64
N TRP A 800 10.41 28.72 15.56
CA TRP A 800 10.48 27.60 14.64
C TRP A 800 11.06 26.33 15.29
N ARG A 801 12.03 26.46 16.17
CA ARG A 801 12.57 25.36 16.97
C ARG A 801 11.51 24.76 17.89
N GLY A 802 10.75 25.60 18.58
CA GLY A 802 9.64 25.18 19.46
C GLY A 802 8.54 24.44 18.69
N ARG A 803 8.38 24.74 17.40
CA ARG A 803 7.43 24.10 16.48
C ARG A 803 8.05 22.98 15.65
N ARG A 804 9.34 22.68 15.82
CA ARG A 804 10.10 21.69 15.02
C ARG A 804 10.04 21.92 13.50
N ARG A 805 9.86 23.19 13.10
CA ARG A 805 9.84 23.55 11.68
C ARG A 805 11.28 23.73 11.17
N PHE A 806 11.78 22.68 10.48
CA PHE A 806 13.19 22.56 10.06
C PHE A 806 13.59 23.63 9.03
N TRP A 807 12.84 23.80 7.96
CA TRP A 807 13.23 24.67 6.83
C TRP A 807 13.45 26.12 7.26
N GLU A 808 12.43 26.76 7.80
CA GLU A 808 12.49 28.12 8.26
C GLU A 808 13.35 28.28 9.52
N GLY A 809 13.41 27.28 10.35
CA GLY A 809 14.26 27.24 11.55
C GLY A 809 15.75 27.35 11.22
N THR A 810 16.22 26.48 10.32
CA THR A 810 17.62 26.49 9.85
C THR A 810 17.94 27.80 9.12
N GLN A 811 17.02 28.32 8.32
CA GLN A 811 17.19 29.63 7.68
C GLN A 811 17.30 30.76 8.71
N ALA A 812 16.46 30.78 9.75
CA ALA A 812 16.50 31.80 10.78
C ALA A 812 17.83 31.80 11.57
N VAL A 813 18.38 30.63 11.87
CA VAL A 813 19.70 30.48 12.49
C VAL A 813 20.82 31.00 11.56
N ALA A 814 20.74 30.72 10.25
CA ALA A 814 21.69 31.24 9.26
C ALA A 814 21.59 32.80 9.15
N ASP A 815 20.39 33.35 9.25
CA ASP A 815 20.18 34.80 9.24
C ASP A 815 20.68 35.48 10.53
N GLN A 816 20.53 34.80 11.69
CA GLN A 816 21.18 35.24 12.94
C GLN A 816 22.71 35.30 12.80
N ALA A 817 23.31 34.31 12.11
CA ALA A 817 24.75 34.33 11.84
C ALA A 817 25.16 35.56 11.00
N ARG A 818 24.38 35.88 9.94
CA ARG A 818 24.58 37.08 9.12
C ARG A 818 24.44 38.35 9.95
N CYS A 819 23.43 38.44 10.81
CA CYS A 819 23.20 39.55 11.74
C CYS A 819 24.37 39.72 12.72
N ALA A 820 24.85 38.65 13.32
CA ALA A 820 25.99 38.66 14.21
C ALA A 820 27.27 39.12 13.52
N TYR A 821 27.49 38.69 12.27
CA TYR A 821 28.63 39.13 11.44
C TYR A 821 28.58 40.63 11.19
N ARG A 822 27.45 41.16 10.71
CA ARG A 822 27.24 42.60 10.50
C ARG A 822 27.35 43.40 11.80
N SER A 823 27.01 42.82 12.92
CA SER A 823 27.15 43.42 14.26
C SER A 823 28.57 43.34 14.85
N ARG A 824 29.55 42.89 14.08
CA ARG A 824 30.95 42.66 14.49
C ARG A 824 31.13 41.72 15.68
N ARG A 825 30.29 40.65 15.72
CA ARG A 825 30.33 39.57 16.70
C ARG A 825 30.78 38.26 15.99
N PRO A 826 32.06 38.12 15.62
CA PRO A 826 32.52 37.00 14.78
C PRO A 826 32.43 35.63 15.48
N GLY A 827 32.55 35.58 16.81
CA GLY A 827 32.40 34.33 17.57
C GLY A 827 30.98 33.77 17.51
N ASP A 828 29.97 34.65 17.70
CA ASP A 828 28.56 34.27 17.56
C ASP A 828 28.24 33.89 16.12
N ALA A 829 28.73 34.66 15.13
CA ALA A 829 28.53 34.38 13.74
C ALA A 829 29.08 33.01 13.34
N ALA A 830 30.29 32.65 13.78
CA ALA A 830 30.88 31.35 13.50
C ALA A 830 30.08 30.20 14.13
N ARG A 831 29.70 30.34 15.41
CA ARG A 831 28.92 29.33 16.14
C ARG A 831 27.56 29.08 15.48
N LEU A 832 26.80 30.16 15.15
CA LEU A 832 25.47 30.06 14.53
C LEU A 832 25.58 29.50 13.10
N SER A 833 26.60 29.88 12.35
CA SER A 833 26.84 29.34 11.01
C SER A 833 27.17 27.85 11.05
N ALA A 834 27.97 27.41 12.01
CA ALA A 834 28.30 26.01 12.22
C ALA A 834 27.06 25.21 12.65
N GLN A 835 26.21 25.77 13.50
CA GLN A 835 24.93 25.16 13.90
C GLN A 835 24.02 24.95 12.70
N ALA A 836 23.76 26.01 11.90
CA ALA A 836 22.91 25.91 10.71
C ALA A 836 23.47 24.91 9.69
N ALA A 837 24.81 24.88 9.50
CA ALA A 837 25.47 23.91 8.63
C ALA A 837 25.29 22.46 9.12
N ALA A 838 25.41 22.22 10.41
CA ALA A 838 25.23 20.89 11.00
C ALA A 838 23.77 20.40 10.87
N GLU A 839 22.81 21.28 11.16
CA GLU A 839 21.38 20.98 11.00
C GLU A 839 21.05 20.66 9.53
N ALA A 840 21.50 21.49 8.58
CA ALA A 840 21.30 21.25 7.15
C ALA A 840 21.96 19.95 6.67
N ALA A 841 23.20 19.68 7.08
CA ALA A 841 23.94 18.47 6.71
C ALA A 841 23.24 17.20 7.22
N ALA A 842 22.68 17.21 8.43
CA ALA A 842 21.97 16.08 9.03
C ALA A 842 20.73 15.68 8.19
N ALA A 843 20.04 16.64 7.61
CA ALA A 843 18.89 16.41 6.71
C ALA A 843 19.29 16.24 5.23
N GLY A 844 20.52 16.53 4.85
CA GLY A 844 20.96 16.60 3.45
C GLY A 844 20.48 17.86 2.71
N ALA A 845 20.19 18.95 3.44
CA ALA A 845 19.60 20.20 2.97
C ALA A 845 20.68 21.19 2.45
N VAL A 846 21.35 20.83 1.37
CA VAL A 846 22.51 21.58 0.86
C VAL A 846 22.22 23.03 0.46
N VAL A 847 20.97 23.34 0.06
CA VAL A 847 20.58 24.67 -0.39
C VAL A 847 20.27 25.66 0.74
N LEU A 848 20.07 25.18 1.97
CA LEU A 848 19.75 26.05 3.11
C LEU A 848 20.94 26.88 3.57
N ILE A 849 22.15 26.49 3.20
CA ILE A 849 23.38 27.25 3.45
C ILE A 849 24.04 27.54 2.11
N PRO A 850 23.97 28.77 1.59
CA PRO A 850 24.59 29.12 0.32
C PRO A 850 26.10 28.81 0.33
N ALA A 851 26.59 28.20 -0.75
CA ALA A 851 28.03 28.05 -1.01
C ALA A 851 28.67 29.46 -1.05
N GLY A 852 29.45 29.83 -0.06
CA GLY A 852 30.01 31.17 0.11
C GLY A 852 29.60 31.85 1.40
N ALA A 853 28.70 31.31 2.18
CA ALA A 853 28.43 31.71 3.57
C ALA A 853 29.53 31.32 4.55
N ALA A 854 30.65 30.78 4.10
CA ALA A 854 31.87 30.82 4.86
C ALA A 854 32.21 32.32 5.03
N LEU A 855 31.79 32.86 6.16
CA LEU A 855 32.19 34.19 6.58
C LEU A 855 33.69 34.29 6.37
N PRO A 856 34.22 35.31 5.66
CA PRO A 856 35.66 35.43 5.51
C PRO A 856 36.24 35.44 6.94
N LEU A 857 37.05 34.43 7.27
CA LEU A 857 37.80 34.43 8.50
C LEU A 857 38.49 35.80 8.60
N PRO A 858 38.42 36.49 9.77
CA PRO A 858 39.13 37.74 9.93
C PRO A 858 40.60 37.43 9.62
N VAL A 859 41.14 38.08 8.56
CA VAL A 859 42.54 38.10 8.28
C VAL A 859 43.19 38.63 9.55
N ALA A 860 43.88 37.75 10.29
CA ALA A 860 44.67 38.18 11.45
C ALA A 860 45.51 39.36 11.01
N ALA A 861 45.39 40.49 11.69
CA ALA A 861 46.18 41.68 11.43
C ALA A 861 47.66 41.25 11.42
N PRO A 862 48.50 41.74 10.50
CA PRO A 862 49.87 41.33 10.42
C PRO A 862 50.61 41.77 11.69
N GLY A 863 50.78 40.79 12.59
CA GLY A 863 51.66 40.90 13.74
C GLY A 863 53.08 41.05 13.24
N ARG A 864 53.76 42.12 13.70
CA ARG A 864 55.17 42.39 13.42
C ARG A 864 56.02 41.15 13.57
N PRO A 865 56.97 40.91 12.65
CA PRO A 865 57.81 39.72 12.73
C PRO A 865 58.77 39.80 13.94
N ARG A 866 58.74 38.87 14.83
CA ARG A 866 59.82 38.56 15.74
C ARG A 866 60.68 37.53 15.00
N SER A 867 61.91 37.99 14.65
CA SER A 867 63.04 37.17 14.25
C SER A 867 63.44 36.18 15.33
N PHE A 868 63.53 34.90 15.02
CA PHE A 868 64.50 34.01 15.61
C PHE A 868 65.06 33.06 14.54
N ALA A 869 66.34 32.89 14.62
CA ALA A 869 67.25 32.37 13.59
C ALA A 869 67.25 30.83 13.52
N THR A 870 67.42 30.39 12.33
CA THR A 870 68.21 29.25 11.83
C THR A 870 68.56 28.06 12.74
N ALA A 871 68.16 26.86 12.31
CA ALA A 871 69.04 25.74 12.05
C ALA A 871 68.34 24.61 11.34
N GLY A 872 68.83 24.29 10.18
CA GLY A 872 69.39 23.04 9.73
C GLY A 872 68.52 21.87 9.41
N GLY A 873 68.52 21.47 8.11
CA GLY A 873 68.41 20.05 7.80
C GLY A 873 67.21 19.59 7.05
N ALA A 874 67.26 19.57 5.73
CA ALA A 874 66.46 18.62 4.90
C ALA A 874 66.93 17.16 5.15
N PRO A 875 66.15 16.12 4.91
CA PRO A 875 65.95 15.72 3.52
C PRO A 875 64.54 15.29 3.14
N ARG A 876 64.33 15.39 1.86
CA ARG A 876 63.23 14.77 1.09
C ARG A 876 63.18 13.27 1.38
N ALA A 877 61.99 12.75 1.72
CA ALA A 877 61.64 11.36 1.50
C ALA A 877 60.28 11.33 0.78
N SER A 878 60.35 10.94 -0.45
CA SER A 878 59.24 10.45 -1.25
C SER A 878 58.68 9.20 -0.61
N LEU A 879 57.43 9.23 -0.19
CA LEU A 879 56.66 8.01 0.10
C LEU A 879 55.45 7.98 -0.80
N SER A 880 55.64 7.31 -1.93
CA SER A 880 54.59 6.68 -2.69
C SER A 880 54.01 5.51 -1.88
N GLY A 881 52.84 5.68 -1.28
CA GLY A 881 52.04 4.57 -0.73
C GLY A 881 50.93 4.21 -1.71
N PRO A 882 50.65 2.94 -1.94
CA PRO A 882 49.68 2.51 -2.93
C PRO A 882 48.27 2.83 -2.46
N GLY A 883 47.48 3.46 -3.37
CA GLY A 883 46.05 3.57 -3.21
C GLY A 883 45.39 2.19 -3.21
N PRO A 884 44.22 2.03 -2.58
CA PRO A 884 43.55 0.75 -2.59
C PRO A 884 43.17 0.38 -4.04
N SER A 885 43.70 -0.76 -4.50
CA SER A 885 43.40 -1.37 -5.77
C SER A 885 41.86 -1.55 -5.91
N GLY A 886 41.30 -1.04 -7.04
CA GLY A 886 39.94 -1.25 -7.42
C GLY A 886 39.61 -2.73 -7.43
N ALA A 887 38.50 -3.07 -6.78
CA ALA A 887 37.85 -4.35 -6.97
C ALA A 887 37.48 -4.46 -8.46
N ASN A 888 37.96 -5.49 -9.14
CA ASN A 888 37.56 -5.86 -10.50
C ASN A 888 36.06 -6.13 -10.48
N LEU A 889 35.26 -5.17 -10.95
CA LEU A 889 33.85 -5.40 -11.27
C LEU A 889 33.80 -6.38 -12.45
N PRO A 890 32.99 -7.44 -12.40
CA PRO A 890 32.87 -8.39 -13.51
C PRO A 890 32.45 -7.67 -14.79
N GLU A 891 33.22 -7.81 -15.85
CA GLU A 891 32.91 -7.17 -17.14
C GLU A 891 31.60 -7.69 -17.71
N LEU A 892 30.78 -6.77 -18.24
CA LEU A 892 29.56 -7.13 -19.00
C LEU A 892 29.95 -7.89 -20.25
N THR A 893 29.22 -8.96 -20.59
CA THR A 893 29.36 -9.67 -21.87
C THR A 893 29.01 -8.75 -23.04
N ALA A 894 29.41 -9.10 -24.25
CA ALA A 894 29.08 -8.33 -25.46
C ALA A 894 27.56 -8.10 -25.56
N ARG A 895 26.75 -9.14 -25.27
CA ARG A 895 25.29 -9.06 -25.36
C ARG A 895 24.67 -8.20 -24.26
N GLU A 896 25.23 -8.24 -23.05
CA GLU A 896 24.81 -7.39 -21.95
C GLU A 896 25.18 -5.91 -22.19
N ARG A 897 26.29 -5.63 -22.88
CA ARG A 897 26.66 -4.27 -23.31
C ARG A 897 25.73 -3.72 -24.38
N GLU A 898 25.30 -4.54 -25.35
CA GLU A 898 24.28 -4.14 -26.33
C GLU A 898 22.95 -3.79 -25.66
N VAL A 899 22.48 -4.64 -24.73
CA VAL A 899 21.26 -4.36 -23.96
C VAL A 899 21.42 -3.10 -23.11
N ALA A 900 22.56 -2.92 -22.43
CA ALA A 900 22.82 -1.72 -21.64
C ALA A 900 22.89 -0.44 -22.50
N GLY A 901 23.45 -0.52 -23.72
CA GLY A 901 23.46 0.58 -24.68
C GLY A 901 22.05 1.03 -25.07
N LEU A 902 21.19 0.09 -25.44
CA LEU A 902 19.79 0.37 -25.79
C LEU A 902 18.97 0.89 -24.59
N ILE A 903 19.28 0.46 -23.36
CA ILE A 903 18.72 1.03 -22.15
C ILE A 903 19.18 2.48 -21.96
N GLY A 904 20.44 2.78 -22.25
CA GLY A 904 20.98 4.14 -22.27
C GLY A 904 20.30 5.06 -23.27
N GLU A 905 19.74 4.52 -24.35
CA GLU A 905 18.93 5.22 -25.37
C GLU A 905 17.45 5.35 -25.00
N GLY A 906 17.05 4.81 -23.82
CA GLY A 906 15.68 4.89 -23.32
C GLY A 906 14.73 3.80 -23.84
N ALA A 907 15.22 2.81 -24.58
CA ALA A 907 14.39 1.75 -25.16
C ALA A 907 13.76 0.85 -24.12
N THR A 908 12.47 0.52 -24.24
CA THR A 908 11.74 -0.45 -23.40
C THR A 908 12.19 -1.89 -23.67
N ASN A 909 11.89 -2.84 -22.78
CA ASN A 909 12.24 -4.25 -23.00
C ASN A 909 11.62 -4.82 -24.28
N ARG A 910 10.48 -4.31 -24.73
CA ARG A 910 9.81 -4.72 -25.95
C ARG A 910 10.55 -4.21 -27.21
N GLU A 911 11.03 -2.98 -27.17
CA GLU A 911 11.82 -2.38 -28.23
C GLU A 911 13.20 -3.01 -28.33
N ILE A 912 13.86 -3.28 -27.19
CA ILE A 912 15.13 -4.02 -27.13
C ILE A 912 14.96 -5.44 -27.70
N ALA A 913 13.86 -6.11 -27.35
CA ALA A 913 13.55 -7.45 -27.87
C ALA A 913 13.40 -7.45 -29.38
N ALA A 914 12.71 -6.46 -29.93
CA ALA A 914 12.56 -6.27 -31.39
C ALA A 914 13.91 -5.94 -32.06
N ALA A 915 14.69 -5.01 -31.51
CA ALA A 915 15.99 -4.60 -32.05
C ALA A 915 17.01 -5.73 -32.05
N LEU A 916 16.98 -6.58 -31.04
CA LEU A 916 17.94 -7.67 -30.86
C LEU A 916 17.43 -9.06 -31.33
N SER A 917 16.19 -9.11 -31.84
CA SER A 917 15.51 -10.35 -32.31
C SER A 917 15.47 -11.46 -31.24
N ILE A 918 15.15 -11.09 -30.00
CA ILE A 918 15.01 -12.00 -28.84
C ILE A 918 13.66 -11.78 -28.15
N SER A 919 13.28 -12.63 -27.19
CA SER A 919 12.04 -12.46 -26.47
C SER A 919 12.13 -11.32 -25.42
N PRO A 920 11.03 -10.60 -25.13
CA PRO A 920 11.02 -9.62 -24.02
C PRO A 920 11.44 -10.23 -22.67
N LYS A 921 11.15 -11.50 -22.44
CA LYS A 921 11.55 -12.26 -21.25
C LYS A 921 13.07 -12.45 -21.20
N THR A 922 13.70 -12.71 -22.34
CA THR A 922 15.16 -12.81 -22.44
C THR A 922 15.83 -11.45 -22.16
N VAL A 923 15.23 -10.34 -22.60
CA VAL A 923 15.71 -9.00 -22.28
C VAL A 923 15.64 -8.74 -20.77
N SER A 924 14.54 -9.14 -20.12
CA SER A 924 14.40 -8.99 -18.66
C SER A 924 15.50 -9.75 -17.90
N ALA A 925 15.82 -10.98 -18.30
CA ALA A 925 16.92 -11.74 -17.72
C ALA A 925 18.29 -11.06 -17.93
N HIS A 926 18.55 -10.48 -19.11
CA HIS A 926 19.77 -9.69 -19.32
C HIS A 926 19.83 -8.45 -18.44
N VAL A 927 18.71 -7.75 -18.25
CA VAL A 927 18.63 -6.58 -17.36
C VAL A 927 18.97 -6.96 -15.92
N GLU A 928 18.44 -8.06 -15.41
CA GLU A 928 18.74 -8.57 -14.06
C GLU A 928 20.22 -8.94 -13.90
N HIS A 929 20.81 -9.60 -14.89
CA HIS A 929 22.23 -9.94 -14.87
C HIS A 929 23.11 -8.69 -14.92
N ILE A 930 22.74 -7.68 -15.72
CA ILE A 930 23.47 -6.40 -15.77
C ILE A 930 23.37 -5.67 -14.43
N LEU A 931 22.20 -5.60 -13.81
CA LEU A 931 21.98 -5.01 -12.49
C LEU A 931 22.89 -5.68 -11.45
N THR A 932 22.92 -7.02 -11.44
CA THR A 932 23.74 -7.80 -10.51
C THR A 932 25.23 -7.52 -10.73
N LYS A 933 25.72 -7.53 -11.98
CA LYS A 933 27.13 -7.31 -12.31
C LYS A 933 27.61 -5.88 -12.03
N LEU A 934 26.73 -4.90 -12.22
CA LEU A 934 27.03 -3.50 -11.95
C LEU A 934 26.76 -3.11 -10.48
N SER A 935 26.33 -4.06 -9.64
CA SER A 935 25.86 -3.79 -8.26
C SER A 935 24.80 -2.69 -8.22
N ALA A 936 23.96 -2.63 -9.25
CA ALA A 936 22.91 -1.63 -9.43
C ALA A 936 21.54 -2.20 -9.01
N SER A 937 20.70 -1.37 -8.45
CA SER A 937 19.35 -1.76 -7.99
C SER A 937 18.21 -1.29 -8.89
N ARG A 938 18.50 -0.39 -9.86
CA ARG A 938 17.48 0.22 -10.73
C ARG A 938 17.97 0.32 -12.18
N ARG A 939 17.04 0.12 -13.13
CA ARG A 939 17.29 0.26 -14.58
C ARG A 939 17.95 1.60 -14.98
N ALA A 940 17.56 2.71 -14.31
CA ALA A 940 18.16 4.02 -14.54
C ALA A 940 19.69 4.04 -14.30
N GLN A 941 20.19 3.22 -13.37
CA GLN A 941 21.63 3.12 -13.10
C GLN A 941 22.38 2.40 -14.24
N ILE A 942 21.72 1.48 -14.95
CA ILE A 942 22.26 0.90 -16.19
C ILE A 942 22.36 1.98 -17.27
N ALA A 943 21.32 2.84 -17.40
CA ALA A 943 21.34 3.93 -18.37
C ALA A 943 22.47 4.94 -18.07
N THR A 944 22.69 5.29 -16.81
CA THR A 944 23.79 6.16 -16.38
C THR A 944 25.16 5.53 -16.65
N TRP A 945 25.30 4.21 -16.34
CA TRP A 945 26.54 3.48 -16.62
C TRP A 945 26.81 3.44 -18.13
N ALA A 946 25.80 3.17 -18.95
CA ALA A 946 25.94 3.14 -20.42
C ALA A 946 26.32 4.53 -21.00
N ALA A 947 25.83 5.61 -20.43
CA ALA A 947 26.19 6.97 -20.84
C ALA A 947 27.65 7.34 -20.51
N THR A 948 28.22 6.78 -19.41
CA THR A 948 29.58 7.04 -18.97
C THR A 948 30.65 6.10 -19.59
N HIS A 949 30.22 4.99 -20.21
CA HIS A 949 31.12 3.96 -20.77
C HIS A 949 30.89 3.74 -22.29
N ARG A 950 30.32 4.75 -23.00
CA ARG A 950 30.26 4.82 -24.45
C ARG A 950 31.58 5.21 -25.09
#